data_379e2d8042e688332ec6a0c7cc2546e0
#
_entry.id   379e2d8042e688332ec6a0c7cc2546e0
#
_cell.length_a   1.000
_cell.length_b   1.000
_cell.length_c   1.000
_cell.angle_alpha   90.00
_cell.angle_beta   90.00
_cell.angle_gamma   90.00
#
_symmetry.space_group_name_H-M   'P 1'
#
loop_
_entity.id
_entity.type
_entity.pdbx_description
1 polymer ?
#
loop_
_entity_poly.entity_id
_entity_poly.type
_entity_poly.pdbx_seq_one_letter_code
_entity_poly.pdbx_strand_id
1 'polypeptide(L)'
;MTRLHVSLCATLALLFSAATLADADLDNLARDVDRTASVRAVKTLQASFAQYAQYGLWNEVGALFSPSGSFVFDGLIKSAETSSGPAAIAEFLRKRYGGGKEGASADSLSSMFIDAPVVNLSVDGESAKARWQCIIFHGHGKEARIEGGVFVNEYAREGGVWKIAKANYYPQYDGPYEEGWINWGGGDIPVAPYHFDTNSAGVPIPPAAGAAPATRTTLLALQKRVDVMNDEDRVRNLQAAYGYYADRKMWDDVVDLFASDGVVEISGQGIWKGKAGVRRWLESIGKQDLSHGQLNDRLQHDVTVAIAQGGNEAFARGLEFGMLGEADQEKGWWEVATFHTRFVKEDGMWKIRELRRFVVMKTDIFQGWGKNRITDPAPTGANKPDAPVPAADAAAPGLAMPAFLTTHPVTGKAVKAAGSAKVVAATALTDPIAPGSAKPVALVEARRRLARSAAYDGVTNISAAYGYYVDDSNNAGWANTMASKGFKETPFQGYHIGRDRLIAARVTRPTGPEKQAGISYHWLLQPMVLVSDDGRSATGRFKLFQPRTGKTVGKAGDFNAAAFWGGMYHDRYVLEDGSWRIWELTLDEPFITPVAWKDGVWAKAKDPAPRAPAPAPAAGAPAAAAPARPAAAGVGVDVSLKDLGRREEHFQGGTGEQWQWPTILNMWFTYTNPVTGRKPEFHQPDCVPCAVRPELALSRNGYQEPPDAPAANRSP
;
A
#
# COMPACT_ATOMS: atom_id res chain seq x y z
N MET A 1 51.60 37.89 -36.43
CA MET A 1 50.78 38.04 -35.21
C MET A 1 49.32 37.59 -35.36
N THR A 2 48.93 36.92 -36.42
CA THR A 2 47.51 36.59 -36.74
C THR A 2 47.09 35.14 -36.42
N ARG A 3 47.98 34.26 -35.94
CA ARG A 3 47.62 32.86 -35.60
C ARG A 3 47.38 32.59 -34.11
N LEU A 4 47.72 33.52 -33.22
CA LEU A 4 47.56 33.36 -31.77
C LEU A 4 46.16 33.77 -31.27
N HIS A 5 45.45 34.65 -32.01
CA HIS A 5 44.13 35.14 -31.60
C HIS A 5 42.98 34.20 -31.92
N VAL A 6 43.10 33.35 -32.93
CA VAL A 6 42.02 32.40 -33.31
C VAL A 6 41.94 31.21 -32.33
N SER A 7 43.09 30.76 -31.80
CA SER A 7 43.10 29.67 -30.79
C SER A 7 42.52 30.09 -29.44
N LEU A 8 42.71 31.35 -29.02
CA LEU A 8 42.20 31.84 -27.71
C LEU A 8 40.68 32.04 -27.75
N CYS A 9 40.11 32.53 -28.85
CA CYS A 9 38.68 32.71 -29.01
C CYS A 9 37.95 31.37 -29.10
N ALA A 10 38.53 30.35 -29.77
CA ALA A 10 37.92 29.00 -29.85
C ALA A 10 37.94 28.28 -28.50
N THR A 11 39.01 28.45 -27.71
CA THR A 11 39.10 27.86 -26.36
C THR A 11 38.18 28.58 -25.37
N LEU A 12 38.03 29.91 -25.45
CA LEU A 12 37.05 30.64 -24.63
C LEU A 12 35.62 30.28 -25.01
N ALA A 13 35.28 30.15 -26.29
CA ALA A 13 33.92 29.75 -26.75
C ALA A 13 33.56 28.33 -26.31
N LEU A 14 34.52 27.41 -26.31
CA LEU A 14 34.36 26.05 -25.80
C LEU A 14 34.20 26.00 -24.28
N LEU A 15 34.90 26.86 -23.54
CA LEU A 15 34.77 26.98 -22.09
C LEU A 15 33.45 27.65 -21.70
N PHE A 16 32.97 28.65 -22.43
CA PHE A 16 31.66 29.28 -22.23
C PHE A 16 30.52 28.31 -22.57
N SER A 17 30.59 27.55 -23.65
CA SER A 17 29.57 26.56 -23.99
C SER A 17 29.57 25.38 -23.04
N ALA A 18 30.72 24.94 -22.50
CA ALA A 18 30.74 23.87 -21.50
C ALA A 18 30.20 24.33 -20.13
N ALA A 19 30.48 25.59 -19.72
CA ALA A 19 29.89 26.16 -18.51
C ALA A 19 28.38 26.35 -18.60
N THR A 20 27.86 26.84 -19.73
CA THR A 20 26.40 27.01 -19.93
C THR A 20 25.66 25.68 -20.04
N LEU A 21 26.29 24.65 -20.58
CA LEU A 21 25.73 23.29 -20.61
C LEU A 21 25.70 22.66 -19.21
N ALA A 22 26.74 22.86 -18.41
CA ALA A 22 26.79 22.38 -17.03
C ALA A 22 25.75 23.07 -16.13
N ASP A 23 25.51 24.38 -16.33
CA ASP A 23 24.48 25.12 -15.62
C ASP A 23 23.07 24.62 -16.01
N ALA A 24 22.78 24.46 -17.30
CA ALA A 24 21.49 23.93 -17.77
C ALA A 24 21.21 22.52 -17.26
N ASP A 25 22.23 21.68 -17.13
CA ASP A 25 22.11 20.35 -16.57
C ASP A 25 21.79 20.35 -15.06
N LEU A 26 22.35 21.30 -14.32
CA LEU A 26 22.07 21.50 -12.89
C LEU A 26 20.64 22.04 -12.69
N ASP A 27 20.21 22.98 -13.54
CA ASP A 27 18.84 23.53 -13.53
C ASP A 27 17.80 22.44 -13.79
N ASN A 28 18.06 21.55 -14.75
CA ASN A 28 17.19 20.40 -15.02
C ASN A 28 17.14 19.46 -13.82
N LEU A 29 18.27 19.13 -13.18
CA LEU A 29 18.27 18.30 -11.99
C LEU A 29 17.47 18.96 -10.85
N ALA A 30 17.61 20.27 -10.64
CA ALA A 30 16.87 21.00 -9.60
C ALA A 30 15.37 20.92 -9.81
N ARG A 31 14.90 21.15 -11.05
CA ARG A 31 13.50 21.03 -11.44
C ARG A 31 12.99 19.59 -11.22
N ASP A 32 13.72 18.60 -11.62
CA ASP A 32 13.30 17.19 -11.55
C ASP A 32 13.25 16.71 -10.09
N VAL A 33 14.14 17.19 -9.22
CA VAL A 33 14.09 16.98 -7.77
C VAL A 33 12.83 17.60 -7.17
N ASP A 34 12.49 18.83 -7.55
CA ASP A 34 11.27 19.51 -7.07
C ASP A 34 10.00 18.78 -7.51
N ARG A 35 9.95 18.28 -8.74
CA ARG A 35 8.81 17.53 -9.28
C ARG A 35 8.64 16.18 -8.58
N THR A 36 9.73 15.47 -8.30
CA THR A 36 9.67 14.23 -7.53
C THR A 36 9.20 14.46 -6.10
N ALA A 37 9.70 15.52 -5.45
CA ALA A 37 9.23 15.92 -4.12
C ALA A 37 7.74 16.30 -4.12
N SER A 38 7.23 16.90 -5.20
CA SER A 38 5.84 17.30 -5.34
C SER A 38 4.87 16.11 -5.31
N VAL A 39 5.18 15.01 -6.00
CA VAL A 39 4.37 13.77 -5.94
C VAL A 39 4.28 13.25 -4.50
N ARG A 40 5.39 13.26 -3.76
CA ARG A 40 5.44 12.81 -2.36
C ARG A 40 4.69 13.76 -1.43
N ALA A 41 4.73 15.06 -1.67
CA ALA A 41 3.96 16.03 -0.91
C ALA A 41 2.45 15.82 -1.07
N VAL A 42 1.97 15.51 -2.29
CA VAL A 42 0.57 15.16 -2.56
C VAL A 42 0.17 13.89 -1.80
N LYS A 43 1.01 12.84 -1.82
CA LYS A 43 0.76 11.60 -1.06
C LYS A 43 0.72 11.90 0.46
N THR A 44 1.60 12.76 0.96
CA THR A 44 1.62 13.15 2.38
C THR A 44 0.37 13.92 2.78
N LEU A 45 -0.17 14.80 1.92
CA LEU A 45 -1.44 15.49 2.20
C LEU A 45 -2.59 14.51 2.39
N GLN A 46 -2.71 13.52 1.51
CA GLN A 46 -3.78 12.53 1.60
C GLN A 46 -3.63 11.64 2.84
N ALA A 47 -2.43 11.18 3.12
CA ALA A 47 -2.16 10.40 4.34
C ALA A 47 -2.43 11.24 5.61
N SER A 48 -2.12 12.53 5.60
CA SER A 48 -2.44 13.44 6.72
C SER A 48 -3.95 13.57 6.91
N PHE A 49 -4.73 13.61 5.83
CA PHE A 49 -6.20 13.62 5.91
C PHE A 49 -6.70 12.42 6.72
N ALA A 50 -6.29 11.20 6.36
CA ALA A 50 -6.68 9.98 7.05
C ALA A 50 -6.21 9.95 8.51
N GLN A 51 -4.96 10.33 8.77
CA GLN A 51 -4.38 10.36 10.10
C GLN A 51 -5.05 11.39 11.04
N TYR A 52 -5.48 12.53 10.52
CA TYR A 52 -6.23 13.53 11.30
C TYR A 52 -7.66 13.08 11.55
N ALA A 53 -8.32 12.52 10.53
CA ALA A 53 -9.67 11.96 10.65
C ALA A 53 -9.75 10.87 11.72
N GLN A 54 -8.70 10.04 11.85
CA GLN A 54 -8.60 8.98 12.87
C GLN A 54 -8.82 9.48 14.29
N TYR A 55 -8.38 10.70 14.58
CA TYR A 55 -8.54 11.33 15.91
C TYR A 55 -9.59 12.44 15.91
N GLY A 56 -10.44 12.51 14.90
CA GLY A 56 -11.51 13.51 14.80
C GLY A 56 -11.02 14.96 14.68
N LEU A 57 -9.80 15.18 14.19
CA LEU A 57 -9.18 16.51 14.05
C LEU A 57 -9.70 17.19 12.77
N TRP A 58 -11.00 17.45 12.71
CA TRP A 58 -11.68 17.92 11.50
C TRP A 58 -11.23 19.29 11.05
N ASN A 59 -10.85 20.16 12.00
CA ASN A 59 -10.28 21.47 11.67
C ASN A 59 -8.92 21.33 10.98
N GLU A 60 -8.09 20.38 11.39
CA GLU A 60 -6.81 20.08 10.74
C GLU A 60 -7.05 19.45 9.35
N VAL A 61 -8.07 18.58 9.21
CA VAL A 61 -8.46 18.06 7.89
C VAL A 61 -8.89 19.20 6.97
N GLY A 62 -9.75 20.11 7.44
CA GLY A 62 -10.17 21.28 6.66
C GLY A 62 -9.00 22.16 6.25
N ALA A 63 -8.00 22.33 7.13
CA ALA A 63 -6.81 23.13 6.86
C ALA A 63 -5.88 22.56 5.79
N LEU A 64 -6.08 21.31 5.34
CA LEU A 64 -5.37 20.74 4.18
C LEU A 64 -5.84 21.33 2.84
N PHE A 65 -7.01 21.95 2.83
CA PHE A 65 -7.59 22.51 1.60
C PHE A 65 -7.12 23.93 1.29
N SER A 66 -7.16 24.26 0.00
CA SER A 66 -7.02 25.65 -0.44
C SER A 66 -8.12 26.53 0.17
N PRO A 67 -7.91 27.85 0.32
CA PRO A 67 -8.96 28.77 0.79
C PRO A 67 -10.25 28.71 -0.05
N SER A 68 -10.14 28.49 -1.36
CA SER A 68 -11.24 28.28 -2.30
C SER A 68 -11.54 26.80 -2.55
N GLY A 69 -10.90 25.88 -1.81
CA GLY A 69 -11.01 24.44 -2.01
C GLY A 69 -12.42 23.92 -1.72
N SER A 70 -12.77 22.78 -2.30
CA SER A 70 -14.08 22.17 -2.14
C SER A 70 -13.98 20.68 -1.84
N PHE A 71 -14.95 20.19 -1.08
CA PHE A 71 -15.23 18.76 -0.87
C PHE A 71 -16.60 18.46 -1.47
N VAL A 72 -16.63 17.51 -2.41
CA VAL A 72 -17.84 17.07 -3.09
C VAL A 72 -18.12 15.63 -2.68
N PHE A 73 -19.27 15.41 -2.07
CA PHE A 73 -19.73 14.09 -1.65
C PHE A 73 -20.79 13.57 -2.65
N ASP A 74 -20.55 12.35 -3.18
CA ASP A 74 -21.39 11.71 -4.19
C ASP A 74 -21.41 12.48 -5.53
N GLY A 75 -22.56 12.57 -6.18
CA GLY A 75 -22.74 13.20 -7.51
C GLY A 75 -22.73 12.22 -8.67
N LEU A 76 -22.56 10.90 -8.40
CA LEU A 76 -22.74 9.84 -9.41
C LEU A 76 -24.04 9.07 -9.23
N ILE A 77 -24.46 8.83 -7.99
CA ILE A 77 -25.64 8.02 -7.65
C ILE A 77 -26.75 8.92 -7.10
N LYS A 78 -26.39 9.87 -6.25
CA LYS A 78 -27.29 10.90 -5.71
C LYS A 78 -26.77 12.29 -6.10
N SER A 79 -27.58 13.31 -5.86
CA SER A 79 -27.17 14.71 -6.06
C SER A 79 -25.94 15.02 -5.20
N ALA A 80 -24.98 15.72 -5.79
CA ALA A 80 -23.76 16.11 -5.11
C ALA A 80 -24.04 17.05 -3.92
N GLU A 81 -23.43 16.75 -2.78
CA GLU A 81 -23.36 17.67 -1.64
C GLU A 81 -21.98 18.33 -1.64
N THR A 82 -21.93 19.65 -1.75
CA THR A 82 -20.66 20.39 -1.86
C THR A 82 -20.45 21.31 -0.67
N SER A 83 -19.30 21.18 -0.05
CA SER A 83 -18.80 22.10 0.99
C SER A 83 -17.59 22.86 0.45
N SER A 84 -17.57 24.18 0.59
CA SER A 84 -16.52 25.05 0.05
C SER A 84 -15.81 25.82 1.14
N GLY A 85 -14.49 25.80 1.08
CA GLY A 85 -13.58 26.39 2.05
C GLY A 85 -13.34 25.55 3.29
N PRO A 86 -12.16 25.72 3.92
CA PRO A 86 -11.68 24.86 5.02
C PRO A 86 -12.67 24.67 6.17
N ALA A 87 -13.35 25.72 6.61
CA ALA A 87 -14.28 25.67 7.75
C ALA A 87 -15.57 24.89 7.43
N ALA A 88 -16.14 25.09 6.23
CA ALA A 88 -17.35 24.36 5.81
C ALA A 88 -17.05 22.88 5.57
N ILE A 89 -15.88 22.56 5.03
CA ILE A 89 -15.41 21.19 4.84
C ILE A 89 -15.22 20.49 6.20
N ALA A 90 -14.56 21.15 7.15
CA ALA A 90 -14.39 20.62 8.50
C ALA A 90 -15.74 20.35 9.18
N GLU A 91 -16.70 21.27 9.03
CA GLU A 91 -18.05 21.12 9.60
C GLU A 91 -18.83 19.97 8.96
N PHE A 92 -18.76 19.81 7.63
CA PHE A 92 -19.38 18.69 6.93
C PHE A 92 -18.85 17.35 7.44
N LEU A 93 -17.52 17.18 7.49
CA LEU A 93 -16.88 15.95 7.94
C LEU A 93 -17.14 15.67 9.41
N ARG A 94 -17.13 16.70 10.25
CA ARG A 94 -17.46 16.62 11.68
C ARG A 94 -18.89 16.10 11.89
N LYS A 95 -19.86 16.61 11.15
CA LYS A 95 -21.25 16.14 11.22
C LYS A 95 -21.40 14.71 10.74
N ARG A 96 -20.77 14.38 9.61
CA ARG A 96 -20.95 13.07 8.99
C ARG A 96 -20.23 11.95 9.75
N TYR A 97 -19.00 12.18 10.18
CA TYR A 97 -18.13 11.15 10.77
C TYR A 97 -17.80 11.39 12.24
N GLY A 98 -17.85 12.62 12.71
CA GLY A 98 -17.48 13.03 14.06
C GLY A 98 -18.66 13.13 15.04
N GLY A 99 -19.89 12.80 14.63
CA GLY A 99 -21.09 13.00 15.49
C GLY A 99 -21.29 14.45 15.93
N GLY A 100 -20.87 15.41 15.10
CA GLY A 100 -20.92 16.84 15.39
C GLY A 100 -19.84 17.35 16.34
N LYS A 101 -18.87 16.50 16.74
CA LYS A 101 -17.82 16.87 17.73
C LYS A 101 -16.44 16.94 17.07
N GLU A 102 -15.60 17.83 17.58
CA GLU A 102 -14.18 17.90 17.28
C GLU A 102 -13.41 17.01 18.25
N GLY A 103 -12.48 16.21 17.73
CA GLY A 103 -11.60 15.36 18.50
C GLY A 103 -12.19 13.98 18.86
N ALA A 104 -11.32 13.12 19.36
CA ALA A 104 -11.67 11.76 19.71
C ALA A 104 -12.55 11.69 20.97
N SER A 105 -13.48 10.73 20.99
CA SER A 105 -14.25 10.35 22.17
C SER A 105 -14.25 8.81 22.32
N ALA A 106 -14.43 8.33 23.57
CA ALA A 106 -14.36 6.89 23.86
C ALA A 106 -15.47 6.08 23.19
N ASP A 107 -16.57 6.71 22.82
CA ASP A 107 -17.74 6.10 22.20
C ASP A 107 -17.79 6.29 20.68
N SER A 108 -16.74 6.87 20.08
CA SER A 108 -16.69 7.10 18.63
C SER A 108 -15.59 6.28 17.95
N LEU A 109 -15.78 6.02 16.67
CA LEU A 109 -14.76 5.53 15.74
C LEU A 109 -14.90 6.31 14.45
N SER A 110 -13.77 6.73 13.88
CA SER A 110 -13.71 7.42 12.58
C SER A 110 -12.39 7.07 11.89
N SER A 111 -12.25 5.80 11.51
CA SER A 111 -11.05 5.29 10.84
C SER A 111 -11.25 5.29 9.34
N MET A 112 -10.55 6.19 8.66
CA MET A 112 -10.54 6.29 7.21
C MET A 112 -9.20 5.77 6.70
N PHE A 113 -9.23 4.71 5.88
CA PHE A 113 -8.06 4.17 5.20
C PHE A 113 -8.13 4.60 3.75
N ILE A 114 -7.20 5.46 3.31
CA ILE A 114 -7.22 6.08 1.99
C ILE A 114 -5.90 5.78 1.30
N ASP A 115 -5.88 4.81 0.41
CA ASP A 115 -4.64 4.27 -0.15
C ASP A 115 -4.77 3.87 -1.64
N ALA A 116 -3.80 3.08 -2.13
CA ALA A 116 -3.70 2.66 -3.52
C ALA A 116 -3.72 3.84 -4.51
N PRO A 117 -2.78 4.80 -4.39
CA PRO A 117 -2.79 6.02 -5.17
C PRO A 117 -2.39 5.83 -6.62
N VAL A 118 -3.10 6.52 -7.53
CA VAL A 118 -2.56 6.91 -8.83
C VAL A 118 -2.45 8.43 -8.83
N VAL A 119 -1.23 8.95 -8.76
CA VAL A 119 -0.92 10.39 -8.71
C VAL A 119 -0.25 10.81 -10.00
N ASN A 120 -0.76 11.82 -10.68
CA ASN A 120 -0.14 12.42 -11.84
C ASN A 120 0.05 13.93 -11.63
N LEU A 121 1.30 14.37 -11.75
CA LEU A 121 1.67 15.78 -11.71
C LEU A 121 1.37 16.43 -13.07
N SER A 122 0.99 17.69 -13.07
CA SER A 122 0.88 18.48 -14.31
C SER A 122 2.24 18.72 -14.98
N VAL A 123 2.21 19.06 -16.26
CA VAL A 123 3.43 19.32 -17.04
C VAL A 123 4.24 20.48 -16.46
N ASP A 124 3.56 21.54 -15.96
CA ASP A 124 4.19 22.68 -15.30
C ASP A 124 4.65 22.41 -13.86
N GLY A 125 4.15 21.33 -13.22
CA GLY A 125 4.50 20.96 -11.85
C GLY A 125 3.75 21.74 -10.76
N GLU A 126 2.74 22.55 -11.11
CA GLU A 126 2.01 23.41 -10.17
C GLU A 126 0.66 22.85 -9.76
N SER A 127 0.21 21.77 -10.40
CA SER A 127 -0.98 21.02 -10.02
C SER A 127 -0.77 19.51 -10.11
N ALA A 128 -1.65 18.75 -9.46
CA ALA A 128 -1.67 17.30 -9.56
C ALA A 128 -3.10 16.78 -9.48
N LYS A 129 -3.33 15.61 -10.04
CA LYS A 129 -4.57 14.85 -9.88
C LYS A 129 -4.24 13.50 -9.28
N ALA A 130 -5.14 13.00 -8.43
CA ALA A 130 -4.96 11.66 -7.87
C ALA A 130 -6.29 10.94 -7.69
N ARG A 131 -6.25 9.60 -7.81
CA ARG A 131 -7.33 8.68 -7.48
C ARG A 131 -6.87 7.79 -6.33
N TRP A 132 -7.78 7.57 -5.35
CA TRP A 132 -7.52 6.81 -4.15
C TRP A 132 -8.71 5.89 -3.86
N GLN A 133 -8.45 4.70 -3.36
CA GLN A 133 -9.49 3.86 -2.77
C GLN A 133 -9.64 4.21 -1.29
N CYS A 134 -10.87 4.05 -0.78
CA CYS A 134 -11.18 4.37 0.61
C CYS A 134 -12.13 3.35 1.23
N ILE A 135 -11.82 2.93 2.46
CA ILE A 135 -12.75 2.25 3.35
C ILE A 135 -12.80 3.01 4.68
N ILE A 136 -13.99 3.14 5.24
CA ILE A 136 -14.24 3.92 6.44
C ILE A 136 -14.98 3.06 7.46
N PHE A 137 -14.41 2.93 8.62
CA PHE A 137 -15.05 2.33 9.80
C PHE A 137 -15.44 3.46 10.73
N HIS A 138 -16.73 3.66 10.90
CA HIS A 138 -17.22 4.77 11.72
C HIS A 138 -18.45 4.41 12.54
N GLY A 139 -18.79 5.28 13.47
CA GLY A 139 -19.98 5.16 14.29
C GLY A 139 -19.84 5.85 15.66
N HIS A 140 -20.96 6.01 16.33
CA HIS A 140 -21.07 6.64 17.64
C HIS A 140 -21.96 5.81 18.56
N GLY A 141 -21.57 5.67 19.84
CA GLY A 141 -22.30 4.90 20.80
C GLY A 141 -22.44 3.44 20.37
N LYS A 142 -23.66 3.02 20.07
CA LYS A 142 -23.98 1.65 19.61
C LYS A 142 -23.99 1.49 18.09
N GLU A 143 -23.83 2.57 17.35
CA GLU A 143 -23.76 2.53 15.90
C GLU A 143 -22.39 2.08 15.42
N ALA A 144 -22.36 1.17 14.47
CA ALA A 144 -21.17 0.76 13.75
C ALA A 144 -21.52 0.60 12.27
N ARG A 145 -20.74 1.23 11.39
CA ARG A 145 -20.97 1.22 9.94
C ARG A 145 -19.66 1.01 9.19
N ILE A 146 -19.78 0.35 8.05
CA ILE A 146 -18.71 0.25 7.04
C ILE A 146 -19.18 0.99 5.79
N GLU A 147 -18.36 1.92 5.33
CA GLU A 147 -18.57 2.68 4.10
C GLU A 147 -17.29 2.59 3.26
N GLY A 148 -17.40 2.64 1.95
CA GLY A 148 -16.22 2.73 1.10
C GLY A 148 -16.53 3.28 -0.27
N GLY A 149 -15.47 3.69 -0.96
CA GLY A 149 -15.58 4.33 -2.25
C GLY A 149 -14.24 4.81 -2.80
N VAL A 150 -14.32 5.79 -3.69
CA VAL A 150 -13.17 6.31 -4.42
C VAL A 150 -13.09 7.82 -4.27
N PHE A 151 -11.90 8.33 -3.92
CA PHE A 151 -11.57 9.73 -4.07
C PHE A 151 -10.96 10.01 -5.46
N VAL A 152 -11.40 11.10 -6.07
CA VAL A 152 -10.77 11.67 -7.28
C VAL A 152 -10.47 13.14 -6.98
N ASN A 153 -9.23 13.44 -6.66
CA ASN A 153 -8.82 14.69 -6.08
C ASN A 153 -7.97 15.53 -7.03
N GLU A 154 -8.05 16.83 -6.87
CA GLU A 154 -7.18 17.82 -7.51
C GLU A 154 -6.40 18.56 -6.43
N TYR A 155 -5.13 18.80 -6.69
CA TYR A 155 -4.19 19.46 -5.80
C TYR A 155 -3.57 20.65 -6.52
N ALA A 156 -3.29 21.72 -5.79
CA ALA A 156 -2.62 22.89 -6.30
C ALA A 156 -1.45 23.30 -5.39
N ARG A 157 -0.39 23.81 -6.00
CA ARG A 157 0.76 24.39 -5.31
C ARG A 157 0.59 25.89 -5.21
N GLU A 158 0.21 26.38 -4.03
CA GLU A 158 -0.05 27.77 -3.76
C GLU A 158 1.02 28.36 -2.84
N GLY A 159 1.75 29.36 -3.31
CA GLY A 159 2.85 29.96 -2.53
C GLY A 159 3.95 28.93 -2.16
N GLY A 160 4.18 27.94 -3.02
CA GLY A 160 5.15 26.87 -2.80
C GLY A 160 4.64 25.72 -1.91
N VAL A 161 3.41 25.77 -1.42
CA VAL A 161 2.80 24.77 -0.53
C VAL A 161 1.70 24.02 -1.27
N TRP A 162 1.77 22.68 -1.24
CA TRP A 162 0.73 21.83 -1.80
C TRP A 162 -0.52 21.82 -0.93
N LYS A 163 -1.69 21.92 -1.55
CA LYS A 163 -3.01 21.92 -0.90
C LYS A 163 -4.00 21.12 -1.71
N ILE A 164 -5.07 20.65 -1.07
CA ILE A 164 -6.19 20.01 -1.75
C ILE A 164 -7.06 21.14 -2.36
N ALA A 165 -7.09 21.22 -3.69
CA ALA A 165 -7.95 22.19 -4.39
C ALA A 165 -9.37 21.66 -4.49
N LYS A 166 -9.53 20.35 -4.73
CA LYS A 166 -10.84 19.72 -4.79
C LYS A 166 -10.72 18.26 -4.38
N ALA A 167 -11.56 17.82 -3.48
CA ALA A 167 -11.75 16.40 -3.17
C ALA A 167 -13.15 15.97 -3.62
N ASN A 168 -13.23 15.01 -4.56
CA ASN A 168 -14.49 14.36 -4.90
C ASN A 168 -14.47 12.96 -4.30
N TYR A 169 -15.36 12.70 -3.36
CA TYR A 169 -15.56 11.37 -2.80
C TYR A 169 -16.83 10.75 -3.39
N TYR A 170 -16.67 9.63 -4.05
CA TYR A 170 -17.73 8.83 -4.64
C TYR A 170 -17.94 7.58 -3.77
N PRO A 171 -18.94 7.59 -2.86
CA PRO A 171 -19.28 6.39 -2.09
C PRO A 171 -19.77 5.32 -3.05
N GLN A 172 -19.31 4.09 -2.84
CA GLN A 172 -19.67 2.96 -3.69
C GLN A 172 -20.42 1.88 -2.91
N TYR A 173 -20.21 1.80 -1.60
CA TYR A 173 -20.94 0.89 -0.72
C TYR A 173 -21.05 1.46 0.69
N ASP A 174 -22.09 1.05 1.42
CA ASP A 174 -22.35 1.45 2.81
C ASP A 174 -23.33 0.47 3.46
N GLY A 175 -23.21 0.31 4.78
CA GLY A 175 -24.16 -0.45 5.57
C GLY A 175 -23.84 -0.52 7.05
N PRO A 176 -24.85 -0.86 7.86
CA PRO A 176 -24.63 -1.15 9.28
C PRO A 176 -23.79 -2.41 9.42
N TYR A 177 -22.89 -2.40 10.40
CA TYR A 177 -21.96 -3.51 10.65
C TYR A 177 -22.68 -4.87 10.79
N GLU A 178 -23.79 -4.92 11.50
CA GLU A 178 -24.51 -6.16 11.80
C GLU A 178 -25.15 -6.81 10.57
N GLU A 179 -25.61 -5.97 9.63
CA GLU A 179 -26.31 -6.43 8.44
C GLU A 179 -25.37 -6.66 7.26
N GLY A 180 -24.17 -6.09 7.35
CA GLY A 180 -23.24 -5.95 6.24
C GLY A 180 -23.58 -4.74 5.38
N TRP A 181 -22.81 -4.52 4.34
CA TRP A 181 -22.96 -3.40 3.43
C TRP A 181 -23.45 -3.87 2.06
N ILE A 182 -24.07 -2.95 1.33
CA ILE A 182 -24.48 -3.12 -0.06
C ILE A 182 -24.00 -1.93 -0.88
N ASN A 183 -24.18 -2.01 -2.18
CA ASN A 183 -23.92 -0.90 -3.08
C ASN A 183 -24.61 0.38 -2.61
N TRP A 184 -23.90 1.51 -2.69
CA TRP A 184 -24.45 2.82 -2.38
C TRP A 184 -25.70 3.09 -3.23
N GLY A 185 -26.81 3.46 -2.59
CA GLY A 185 -28.09 3.64 -3.26
C GLY A 185 -28.81 2.35 -3.66
N GLY A 186 -28.27 1.17 -3.38
CA GLY A 186 -28.91 -0.14 -3.59
C GLY A 186 -28.98 -0.64 -5.04
N GLY A 187 -28.46 0.14 -6.00
CA GLY A 187 -28.44 -0.17 -7.43
C GLY A 187 -27.10 -0.64 -7.97
N ASP A 188 -26.94 -0.57 -9.29
CA ASP A 188 -25.66 -0.74 -9.94
C ASP A 188 -24.75 0.46 -9.65
N ILE A 189 -23.43 0.21 -9.46
CA ILE A 189 -22.43 1.21 -9.14
C ILE A 189 -21.88 1.80 -10.46
N PRO A 190 -22.00 3.11 -10.68
CA PRO A 190 -21.33 3.79 -11.78
C PRO A 190 -19.82 3.75 -11.61
N VAL A 191 -19.10 3.68 -12.72
CA VAL A 191 -17.64 3.82 -12.73
C VAL A 191 -17.27 5.27 -12.38
N ALA A 192 -16.45 5.45 -11.35
CA ALA A 192 -15.94 6.76 -10.98
C ALA A 192 -14.99 7.32 -12.07
N PRO A 193 -14.97 8.64 -12.33
CA PRO A 193 -14.16 9.23 -13.38
C PRO A 193 -12.66 8.92 -13.23
N TYR A 194 -12.01 8.65 -14.35
CA TYR A 194 -10.55 8.53 -14.43
C TYR A 194 -9.92 9.87 -14.78
N HIS A 195 -8.82 10.23 -14.13
CA HIS A 195 -7.98 11.35 -14.50
C HIS A 195 -6.74 10.91 -15.30
N PHE A 196 -6.54 9.61 -15.47
CA PHE A 196 -5.43 8.98 -16.16
C PHE A 196 -5.91 7.99 -17.19
N ASP A 197 -5.06 7.69 -18.15
CA ASP A 197 -5.19 6.60 -19.11
C ASP A 197 -4.03 5.60 -18.94
N THR A 198 -3.98 4.58 -19.79
CA THR A 198 -2.95 3.55 -19.71
C THR A 198 -1.54 4.05 -20.07
N ASN A 199 -1.40 5.20 -20.73
CA ASN A 199 -0.10 5.80 -21.04
C ASN A 199 0.40 6.66 -19.90
N SER A 200 -0.49 7.39 -19.23
CA SER A 200 -0.15 8.27 -18.11
C SER A 200 -0.10 7.54 -16.77
N ALA A 201 -0.74 6.38 -16.62
CA ALA A 201 -0.77 5.62 -15.37
C ALA A 201 0.63 5.30 -14.81
N GLY A 202 1.57 4.91 -15.65
CA GLY A 202 2.96 4.63 -15.27
C GLY A 202 3.89 5.85 -15.29
N VAL A 203 3.34 7.08 -15.41
CA VAL A 203 4.11 8.33 -15.52
C VAL A 203 3.60 9.34 -14.48
N PRO A 204 3.94 9.18 -13.19
CA PRO A 204 3.53 10.14 -12.16
C PRO A 204 4.10 11.54 -12.40
N ILE A 205 5.26 11.62 -13.07
CA ILE A 205 5.97 12.85 -13.37
C ILE A 205 6.15 12.92 -14.89
N PRO A 206 5.24 13.59 -15.62
CA PRO A 206 5.37 13.71 -17.08
C PRO A 206 6.60 14.56 -17.45
N PRO A 207 7.13 14.44 -18.67
CA PRO A 207 8.20 15.31 -19.14
C PRO A 207 7.81 16.78 -18.96
N ALA A 208 8.74 17.57 -18.41
CA ALA A 208 8.49 18.99 -18.22
C ALA A 208 8.55 19.76 -19.54
N ALA A 209 7.70 20.78 -19.71
CA ALA A 209 7.76 21.67 -20.86
C ALA A 209 8.81 22.77 -20.65
N GLY A 210 9.51 23.12 -21.72
CA GLY A 210 10.44 24.25 -21.75
C GLY A 210 11.75 24.05 -20.96
N ALA A 211 12.55 25.10 -20.93
CA ALA A 211 13.80 25.12 -20.18
C ALA A 211 13.54 25.17 -18.67
N ALA A 212 14.40 24.52 -17.90
CA ALA A 212 14.34 24.60 -16.45
C ALA A 212 14.67 26.05 -16.00
N PRO A 213 14.01 26.56 -14.95
CA PRO A 213 14.40 27.82 -14.34
C PRO A 213 15.83 27.75 -13.80
N ALA A 214 16.57 28.83 -13.93
CA ALA A 214 17.93 28.92 -13.38
C ALA A 214 17.91 28.70 -11.87
N THR A 215 18.68 27.73 -11.39
CA THR A 215 18.78 27.41 -9.97
C THR A 215 19.98 28.13 -9.31
N ARG A 216 19.79 28.50 -8.03
CA ARG A 216 20.88 28.95 -7.17
C ARG A 216 21.40 27.82 -6.26
N THR A 217 20.81 26.63 -6.39
CA THR A 217 21.11 25.48 -5.53
C THR A 217 22.37 24.76 -6.05
N THR A 218 23.27 24.40 -5.15
CA THR A 218 24.48 23.64 -5.51
C THR A 218 24.17 22.17 -5.77
N LEU A 219 25.01 21.48 -6.56
CA LEU A 219 24.89 20.03 -6.80
C LEU A 219 24.88 19.25 -5.48
N LEU A 220 25.72 19.64 -4.50
CA LEU A 220 25.75 18.99 -3.18
C LEU A 220 24.41 19.13 -2.42
N ALA A 221 23.77 20.29 -2.51
CA ALA A 221 22.48 20.50 -1.87
C ALA A 221 21.37 19.68 -2.55
N LEU A 222 21.39 19.58 -3.88
CA LEU A 222 20.47 18.71 -4.63
C LEU A 222 20.71 17.23 -4.32
N GLN A 223 21.98 16.82 -4.26
CA GLN A 223 22.36 15.46 -3.87
C GLN A 223 21.77 15.09 -2.49
N LYS A 224 21.88 15.98 -1.49
CA LYS A 224 21.30 15.74 -0.16
C LYS A 224 19.80 15.53 -0.22
N ARG A 225 19.09 16.32 -1.03
CA ARG A 225 17.62 16.13 -1.24
C ARG A 225 17.30 14.78 -1.88
N VAL A 226 18.08 14.37 -2.87
CA VAL A 226 17.94 13.05 -3.51
C VAL A 226 18.26 11.92 -2.52
N ASP A 227 19.31 12.06 -1.71
CA ASP A 227 19.66 11.06 -0.70
C ASP A 227 18.54 10.90 0.36
N VAL A 228 17.88 12.00 0.76
CA VAL A 228 16.69 11.96 1.63
C VAL A 228 15.57 11.15 0.98
N MET A 229 15.24 11.36 -0.29
CA MET A 229 14.20 10.60 -0.99
C MET A 229 14.55 9.10 -1.07
N ASN A 230 15.81 8.76 -1.35
CA ASN A 230 16.25 7.36 -1.36
C ASN A 230 16.19 6.73 0.04
N ASP A 231 16.45 7.48 1.09
CA ASP A 231 16.33 7.01 2.46
C ASP A 231 14.86 6.84 2.87
N GLU A 232 13.97 7.74 2.45
CA GLU A 232 12.52 7.54 2.62
C GLU A 232 12.05 6.23 1.98
N ASP A 233 12.51 5.89 0.77
CA ASP A 233 12.13 4.64 0.10
C ASP A 233 12.67 3.42 0.86
N ARG A 234 13.89 3.48 1.39
CA ARG A 234 14.46 2.42 2.23
C ARG A 234 13.68 2.23 3.53
N VAL A 235 13.28 3.32 4.17
CA VAL A 235 12.49 3.29 5.41
C VAL A 235 11.09 2.74 5.15
N ARG A 236 10.43 3.14 4.04
CA ARG A 236 9.15 2.55 3.63
C ARG A 236 9.27 1.04 3.40
N ASN A 237 10.30 0.61 2.68
CA ASN A 237 10.55 -0.82 2.44
C ASN A 237 10.83 -1.58 3.74
N LEU A 238 11.57 -1.00 4.68
CA LEU A 238 11.82 -1.63 5.99
C LEU A 238 10.53 -1.74 6.83
N GLN A 239 9.69 -0.70 6.83
CA GLN A 239 8.39 -0.72 7.48
C GLN A 239 7.45 -1.77 6.84
N ALA A 240 7.46 -1.88 5.51
CA ALA A 240 6.69 -2.90 4.80
C ALA A 240 7.19 -4.32 5.13
N ALA A 241 8.52 -4.53 5.13
CA ALA A 241 9.13 -5.82 5.48
C ALA A 241 8.74 -6.26 6.90
N TYR A 242 8.75 -5.33 7.87
CA TYR A 242 8.23 -5.59 9.22
C TYR A 242 6.81 -6.17 9.17
N GLY A 243 5.90 -5.53 8.44
CA GLY A 243 4.52 -6.00 8.32
C GLY A 243 4.43 -7.39 7.69
N TYR A 244 5.17 -7.65 6.61
CA TYR A 244 5.18 -8.96 5.95
C TYR A 244 5.67 -10.08 6.86
N TYR A 245 6.73 -9.84 7.63
CA TYR A 245 7.23 -10.83 8.57
C TYR A 245 6.29 -11.01 9.78
N ALA A 246 5.73 -9.90 10.30
CA ALA A 246 4.81 -9.94 11.43
C ALA A 246 3.54 -10.72 11.12
N ASP A 247 2.97 -10.56 9.92
CA ASP A 247 1.76 -11.28 9.51
C ASP A 247 1.94 -12.79 9.49
N ARG A 248 3.12 -13.25 9.12
CA ARG A 248 3.46 -14.69 9.09
C ARG A 248 4.07 -15.19 10.39
N LYS A 249 4.11 -14.34 11.42
CA LYS A 249 4.74 -14.65 12.72
C LYS A 249 6.20 -15.12 12.56
N MET A 250 6.92 -14.58 11.59
CA MET A 250 8.34 -14.84 11.37
C MET A 250 9.17 -14.05 12.38
N TRP A 251 9.11 -14.48 13.64
CA TRP A 251 9.63 -13.69 14.76
C TRP A 251 11.13 -13.45 14.70
N ASP A 252 11.91 -14.40 14.19
CA ASP A 252 13.35 -14.21 14.01
C ASP A 252 13.63 -13.08 13.00
N ASP A 253 12.90 -13.08 11.89
CA ASP A 253 13.04 -12.04 10.87
C ASP A 253 12.58 -10.68 11.36
N VAL A 254 11.52 -10.62 12.18
CA VAL A 254 11.08 -9.37 12.82
C VAL A 254 12.14 -8.84 13.79
N VAL A 255 12.69 -9.69 14.67
CA VAL A 255 13.73 -9.31 15.64
C VAL A 255 14.99 -8.79 14.92
N ASP A 256 15.33 -9.38 13.78
CA ASP A 256 16.48 -8.96 12.98
C ASP A 256 16.38 -7.51 12.47
N LEU A 257 15.16 -7.01 12.24
CA LEU A 257 14.95 -5.64 11.78
C LEU A 257 15.28 -4.58 12.84
N PHE A 258 15.35 -4.96 14.12
CA PHE A 258 15.57 -4.01 15.20
C PHE A 258 17.06 -3.73 15.46
N ALA A 259 17.34 -2.51 15.92
CA ALA A 259 18.61 -2.16 16.54
C ALA A 259 18.83 -2.99 17.81
N SER A 260 20.09 -3.10 18.29
CA SER A 260 20.41 -3.91 19.47
C SER A 260 19.66 -3.48 20.73
N ASP A 261 19.40 -2.18 20.86
CA ASP A 261 18.66 -1.54 21.94
C ASP A 261 17.23 -1.16 21.54
N GLY A 262 16.70 -1.84 20.50
CA GLY A 262 15.34 -1.63 19.99
C GLY A 262 14.27 -1.72 21.08
N VAL A 263 13.22 -0.93 20.94
CA VAL A 263 12.11 -0.85 21.90
C VAL A 263 10.79 -1.09 21.20
N VAL A 264 9.91 -1.85 21.85
CA VAL A 264 8.50 -1.96 21.47
C VAL A 264 7.63 -1.43 22.60
N GLU A 265 6.71 -0.54 22.27
CA GLU A 265 5.70 -0.01 23.18
C GLU A 265 4.31 -0.28 22.62
N ILE A 266 3.49 -0.98 23.39
CA ILE A 266 2.10 -1.26 23.04
C ILE A 266 1.21 -0.53 24.04
N SER A 267 0.41 0.39 23.52
CA SER A 267 -0.53 1.19 24.32
C SER A 267 -1.39 0.29 25.23
N GLY A 268 -1.48 0.64 26.49
CA GLY A 268 -2.22 -0.11 27.51
C GLY A 268 -1.57 -1.42 27.97
N GLN A 269 -0.49 -1.90 27.33
CA GLN A 269 0.12 -3.18 27.70
C GLN A 269 1.50 -3.03 28.35
N GLY A 270 2.43 -2.29 27.75
CA GLY A 270 3.76 -2.13 28.30
C GLY A 270 4.84 -1.83 27.30
N ILE A 271 6.09 -1.82 27.79
CA ILE A 271 7.29 -1.52 27.04
C ILE A 271 8.26 -2.69 27.15
N TRP A 272 8.76 -3.18 26.03
CA TRP A 272 9.77 -4.23 25.92
C TRP A 272 11.06 -3.66 25.33
N LYS A 273 12.21 -4.00 25.92
CA LYS A 273 13.51 -3.39 25.62
C LYS A 273 14.52 -4.41 25.09
N GLY A 274 15.29 -3.99 24.11
CA GLY A 274 16.31 -4.79 23.44
C GLY A 274 15.69 -5.93 22.61
N LYS A 275 16.50 -6.58 21.78
CA LYS A 275 16.02 -7.69 20.90
C LYS A 275 15.36 -8.82 21.70
N ALA A 276 15.85 -9.12 22.91
CA ALA A 276 15.24 -10.14 23.77
C ALA A 276 13.84 -9.69 24.26
N GLY A 277 13.66 -8.42 24.57
CA GLY A 277 12.35 -7.84 24.92
C GLY A 277 11.40 -7.88 23.72
N VAL A 278 11.87 -7.47 22.54
CA VAL A 278 11.09 -7.56 21.29
C VAL A 278 10.61 -9.00 21.07
N ARG A 279 11.51 -9.99 21.26
CA ARG A 279 11.15 -11.41 21.13
C ARG A 279 10.04 -11.83 22.10
N ARG A 280 10.12 -11.45 23.38
CA ARG A 280 9.07 -11.75 24.37
C ARG A 280 7.72 -11.12 24.01
N TRP A 281 7.74 -9.90 23.49
CA TRP A 281 6.51 -9.28 23.00
C TRP A 281 5.89 -10.08 21.86
N LEU A 282 6.68 -10.47 20.85
CA LEU A 282 6.20 -11.27 19.71
C LEU A 282 5.62 -12.61 20.16
N GLU A 283 6.30 -13.30 21.09
CA GLU A 283 5.82 -14.56 21.66
C GLU A 283 4.53 -14.40 22.49
N SER A 284 4.25 -13.20 23.01
CA SER A 284 2.98 -12.91 23.67
C SER A 284 1.80 -12.87 22.68
N ILE A 285 2.04 -12.60 21.39
CA ILE A 285 1.03 -12.63 20.32
C ILE A 285 0.75 -14.07 19.89
N GLY A 286 1.71 -14.98 20.03
CA GLY A 286 1.60 -16.39 19.67
C GLY A 286 2.94 -17.02 19.35
N LYS A 287 2.92 -18.31 19.07
CA LYS A 287 4.11 -19.04 18.63
C LYS A 287 4.64 -18.45 17.32
N GLN A 288 5.93 -18.66 17.12
CA GLN A 288 6.54 -18.39 15.81
C GLN A 288 5.87 -19.24 14.74
N ASP A 289 5.80 -18.68 13.57
CA ASP A 289 5.17 -19.21 12.37
C ASP A 289 3.64 -19.30 12.44
N LEU A 290 3.02 -19.08 11.31
CA LEU A 290 1.57 -19.07 11.17
C LEU A 290 1.07 -20.50 10.88
N SER A 291 0.17 -20.99 11.70
CA SER A 291 -0.43 -22.33 11.53
C SER A 291 -1.70 -22.27 10.67
N HIS A 292 -2.11 -23.42 10.15
CA HIS A 292 -3.39 -23.58 9.45
C HIS A 292 -4.54 -23.06 10.30
N GLY A 293 -5.51 -22.40 9.66
CA GLY A 293 -6.65 -21.80 10.35
C GLY A 293 -6.35 -20.49 11.08
N GLN A 294 -5.10 -20.03 11.11
CA GLN A 294 -4.74 -18.74 11.69
C GLN A 294 -4.64 -17.65 10.61
N LEU A 295 -5.38 -16.56 10.80
CA LEU A 295 -5.22 -15.33 10.06
C LEU A 295 -4.61 -14.25 10.98
N ASN A 296 -3.51 -13.66 10.56
CA ASN A 296 -2.87 -12.54 11.23
C ASN A 296 -2.41 -11.54 10.16
N ASP A 297 -3.37 -10.91 9.51
CA ASP A 297 -3.11 -9.96 8.42
C ASP A 297 -3.35 -8.54 8.90
N ARG A 298 -2.28 -7.75 8.99
CA ARG A 298 -2.29 -6.34 9.41
C ARG A 298 -1.83 -5.46 8.26
N LEU A 299 -2.78 -4.81 7.64
CA LEU A 299 -2.55 -3.91 6.51
C LEU A 299 -2.09 -2.55 7.01
N GLN A 300 -0.99 -2.06 6.48
CA GLN A 300 -0.47 -0.72 6.79
C GLN A 300 -0.96 0.28 5.74
N HIS A 301 -1.60 1.34 6.20
CA HIS A 301 -2.22 2.37 5.39
C HIS A 301 -1.70 3.77 5.72
N ASP A 302 -1.84 4.68 4.77
CA ASP A 302 -1.59 6.11 4.97
C ASP A 302 -0.22 6.41 5.59
N VAL A 303 0.80 5.68 5.13
CA VAL A 303 2.15 5.73 5.72
C VAL A 303 2.88 7.00 5.27
N THR A 304 3.20 7.85 6.24
CA THR A 304 4.10 8.99 6.06
C THR A 304 5.48 8.65 6.62
N VAL A 305 6.53 9.09 5.92
CA VAL A 305 7.93 8.93 6.36
C VAL A 305 8.57 10.31 6.38
N ALA A 306 9.38 10.57 7.39
CA ALA A 306 10.22 11.76 7.45
C ALA A 306 11.63 11.38 7.92
N ILE A 307 12.63 11.96 7.25
CA ILE A 307 14.04 11.81 7.59
C ILE A 307 14.45 13.02 8.44
N ALA A 308 15.12 12.78 9.57
CA ALA A 308 15.65 13.83 10.40
C ALA A 308 16.77 14.63 9.69
N GLN A 309 17.00 15.85 10.12
CA GLN A 309 17.93 16.77 9.47
C GLN A 309 19.35 16.21 9.33
N GLY A 310 19.81 15.40 10.28
CA GLY A 310 21.10 14.73 10.28
C GLY A 310 21.20 13.54 9.33
N GLY A 311 20.06 13.02 8.82
CA GLY A 311 20.04 11.90 7.90
C GLY A 311 20.32 10.53 8.53
N ASN A 312 20.42 10.43 9.86
CA ASN A 312 20.69 9.20 10.58
C ASN A 312 19.50 8.68 11.38
N GLU A 313 18.46 9.47 11.51
CA GLU A 313 17.20 9.08 12.10
C GLU A 313 16.07 9.33 11.13
N ALA A 314 15.04 8.50 11.25
CA ALA A 314 13.79 8.64 10.51
C ALA A 314 12.63 8.19 11.37
N PHE A 315 11.43 8.60 11.00
CA PHE A 315 10.25 7.97 11.55
C PHE A 315 9.18 7.75 10.47
N ALA A 316 8.38 6.71 10.70
CA ALA A 316 7.17 6.45 9.95
C ALA A 316 5.97 6.52 10.89
N ARG A 317 4.86 7.04 10.37
CA ARG A 317 3.56 7.02 11.01
C ARG A 317 2.54 6.53 10.01
N GLY A 318 1.61 5.70 10.45
CA GLY A 318 0.53 5.20 9.62
C GLY A 318 -0.61 4.61 10.43
N LEU A 319 -1.63 4.19 9.73
CA LEU A 319 -2.76 3.46 10.26
C LEU A 319 -2.56 1.97 9.98
N GLU A 320 -3.09 1.14 10.86
CA GLU A 320 -3.06 -0.31 10.71
C GLU A 320 -4.48 -0.86 10.84
N PHE A 321 -4.82 -1.74 9.94
CA PHE A 321 -6.10 -2.41 9.88
C PHE A 321 -5.87 -3.93 9.92
N GLY A 322 -6.30 -4.56 11.00
CA GLY A 322 -6.04 -5.97 11.29
C GLY A 322 -7.26 -6.85 11.06
N MET A 323 -7.08 -7.87 10.24
CA MET A 323 -7.96 -9.04 10.10
C MET A 323 -7.30 -10.20 10.84
N LEU A 324 -7.88 -10.57 11.99
CA LEU A 324 -7.33 -11.60 12.85
C LEU A 324 -8.32 -12.73 13.00
N GLY A 325 -7.86 -13.97 12.95
CA GLY A 325 -8.76 -15.11 13.06
C GLY A 325 -8.08 -16.41 13.50
N GLU A 326 -8.88 -17.24 14.12
CA GLU A 326 -8.58 -18.63 14.48
C GLU A 326 -9.80 -19.48 14.09
N ALA A 327 -9.82 -19.97 12.86
CA ALA A 327 -10.96 -20.63 12.25
C ALA A 327 -11.40 -21.88 13.04
N ASP A 328 -10.44 -22.66 13.55
CA ASP A 328 -10.70 -23.87 14.35
C ASP A 328 -11.40 -23.59 15.68
N GLN A 329 -11.31 -22.33 16.16
CA GLN A 329 -11.96 -21.89 17.39
C GLN A 329 -13.20 -21.06 17.12
N GLU A 330 -13.58 -20.86 15.86
CA GLU A 330 -14.66 -19.95 15.42
C GLU A 330 -14.47 -18.52 15.97
N LYS A 331 -13.24 -18.03 16.01
CA LYS A 331 -12.90 -16.69 16.49
C LYS A 331 -12.36 -15.81 15.39
N GLY A 332 -12.77 -14.56 15.40
CA GLY A 332 -12.25 -13.55 14.49
C GLY A 332 -12.38 -12.15 15.08
N TRP A 333 -11.46 -11.29 14.71
CA TRP A 333 -11.42 -9.92 15.22
C TRP A 333 -11.07 -8.93 14.13
N TRP A 334 -11.62 -7.74 14.26
CA TRP A 334 -11.10 -6.53 13.67
C TRP A 334 -10.21 -5.81 14.66
N GLU A 335 -9.15 -5.23 14.16
CA GLU A 335 -8.30 -4.36 14.96
C GLU A 335 -7.89 -3.14 14.13
N VAL A 336 -8.03 -1.96 14.69
CA VAL A 336 -7.52 -0.71 14.14
C VAL A 336 -6.49 -0.17 15.10
N ALA A 337 -5.34 0.23 14.56
CA ALA A 337 -4.29 0.84 15.34
C ALA A 337 -3.63 1.99 14.56
N THR A 338 -2.97 2.88 15.30
CA THR A 338 -1.98 3.81 14.74
C THR A 338 -0.61 3.30 15.14
N PHE A 339 0.31 3.21 14.20
CA PHE A 339 1.71 2.93 14.50
C PHE A 339 2.58 4.17 14.33
N HIS A 340 3.65 4.18 15.11
CA HIS A 340 4.68 5.18 15.08
C HIS A 340 6.03 4.49 15.24
N THR A 341 6.82 4.44 14.19
CA THR A 341 8.09 3.72 14.16
C THR A 341 9.25 4.71 13.99
N ARG A 342 10.21 4.65 14.87
CA ARG A 342 11.47 5.38 14.77
C ARG A 342 12.55 4.46 14.24
N PHE A 343 13.35 4.96 13.33
CA PHE A 343 14.45 4.25 12.70
C PHE A 343 15.78 4.97 12.99
N VAL A 344 16.83 4.20 12.99
CA VAL A 344 18.21 4.69 13.11
C VAL A 344 19.04 4.07 12.00
N LYS A 345 19.97 4.84 11.45
CA LYS A 345 20.95 4.36 10.48
C LYS A 345 22.24 3.99 11.19
N GLU A 346 22.53 2.70 11.29
CA GLU A 346 23.75 2.15 11.87
C GLU A 346 24.53 1.41 10.78
N ASP A 347 25.80 1.72 10.63
CA ASP A 347 26.69 1.14 9.60
C ASP A 347 26.13 1.25 8.17
N GLY A 348 25.43 2.34 7.90
CA GLY A 348 24.79 2.61 6.61
C GLY A 348 23.45 1.88 6.38
N MET A 349 22.98 1.09 7.33
CA MET A 349 21.72 0.34 7.27
C MET A 349 20.67 0.94 8.20
N TRP A 350 19.44 1.07 7.69
CA TRP A 350 18.30 1.44 8.50
C TRP A 350 17.83 0.26 9.34
N LYS A 351 17.55 0.53 10.63
CA LYS A 351 17.02 -0.43 11.62
C LYS A 351 15.90 0.20 12.41
N ILE A 352 14.98 -0.61 12.91
CA ILE A 352 13.93 -0.15 13.83
C ILE A 352 14.54 0.11 15.20
N ARG A 353 14.48 1.34 15.68
CA ARG A 353 14.90 1.74 17.02
C ARG A 353 13.75 1.68 18.02
N GLU A 354 12.56 2.10 17.61
CA GLU A 354 11.38 2.11 18.44
C GLU A 354 10.15 1.82 17.58
N LEU A 355 9.36 0.86 17.99
CA LEU A 355 8.04 0.60 17.43
C LEU A 355 7.00 0.88 18.51
N ARG A 356 6.13 1.87 18.28
CA ARG A 356 5.01 2.18 19.16
C ARG A 356 3.71 1.89 18.42
N ARG A 357 2.79 1.21 19.09
CA ARG A 357 1.52 0.82 18.52
C ARG A 357 0.39 1.20 19.47
N PHE A 358 -0.55 1.98 18.97
CA PHE A 358 -1.69 2.51 19.70
C PHE A 358 -2.96 1.86 19.14
N VAL A 359 -3.53 0.92 19.89
CA VAL A 359 -4.79 0.28 19.52
C VAL A 359 -5.91 1.30 19.65
N VAL A 360 -6.57 1.58 18.53
CA VAL A 360 -7.71 2.49 18.45
C VAL A 360 -9.01 1.73 18.74
N MET A 361 -9.14 0.53 18.16
CA MET A 361 -10.31 -0.31 18.32
C MET A 361 -9.92 -1.77 18.08
N LYS A 362 -10.42 -2.66 18.94
CA LYS A 362 -10.47 -4.10 18.70
C LYS A 362 -11.85 -4.61 19.03
N THR A 363 -12.41 -5.47 18.19
CA THR A 363 -13.78 -5.99 18.37
C THR A 363 -13.88 -7.41 17.86
N ASP A 364 -14.78 -8.17 18.44
CA ASP A 364 -15.22 -9.45 17.92
C ASP A 364 -15.96 -9.24 16.58
N ILE A 365 -15.63 -10.06 15.58
CA ILE A 365 -16.18 -9.92 14.22
C ILE A 365 -17.70 -10.12 14.16
N PHE A 366 -18.27 -10.91 15.09
CA PHE A 366 -19.70 -11.16 15.11
C PHE A 366 -20.50 -10.04 15.77
N GLN A 367 -19.84 -9.22 16.59
CA GLN A 367 -20.50 -8.17 17.38
C GLN A 367 -20.22 -6.75 16.85
N GLY A 368 -19.01 -6.50 16.37
CA GLY A 368 -18.58 -5.18 15.91
C GLY A 368 -18.40 -4.16 17.04
N TRP A 369 -17.76 -3.03 16.71
CA TRP A 369 -17.35 -2.01 17.68
C TRP A 369 -18.49 -1.21 18.34
N GLY A 370 -19.69 -1.27 17.80
CA GLY A 370 -20.88 -0.69 18.43
C GLY A 370 -21.39 -1.49 19.63
N LYS A 371 -21.09 -2.79 19.71
CA LYS A 371 -21.54 -3.68 20.78
C LYS A 371 -20.41 -4.23 21.63
N ASN A 372 -19.23 -4.43 21.05
CA ASN A 372 -18.10 -5.05 21.71
C ASN A 372 -16.84 -4.27 21.42
N ARG A 373 -16.12 -3.88 22.47
CA ARG A 373 -14.77 -3.30 22.41
C ARG A 373 -13.87 -4.07 23.33
N ILE A 374 -12.82 -4.63 22.78
CA ILE A 374 -11.86 -5.49 23.49
C ILE A 374 -10.64 -4.64 23.85
N THR A 375 -10.19 -4.76 25.07
CA THR A 375 -8.88 -4.27 25.51
C THR A 375 -8.05 -5.46 25.93
N ASP A 376 -6.95 -5.70 25.22
CA ASP A 376 -6.03 -6.78 25.56
C ASP A 376 -5.25 -6.40 26.83
N PRO A 377 -5.20 -7.27 27.85
CA PRO A 377 -4.41 -7.01 29.05
C PRO A 377 -2.90 -7.09 28.75
N ALA A 378 -2.12 -6.49 29.62
CA ALA A 378 -0.67 -6.67 29.59
C ALA A 378 -0.31 -8.16 29.76
N PRO A 379 0.60 -8.71 28.94
CA PRO A 379 1.09 -10.07 29.11
C PRO A 379 1.77 -10.28 30.47
N THR A 380 1.63 -11.49 31.01
CA THR A 380 2.20 -11.89 32.30
C THR A 380 3.25 -13.01 32.12
N GLY A 381 3.87 -13.44 33.21
CA GLY A 381 4.84 -14.53 33.19
C GLY A 381 6.12 -14.20 32.45
N ALA A 382 6.59 -15.11 31.60
CA ALA A 382 7.83 -14.96 30.85
C ALA A 382 7.79 -13.79 29.82
N ASN A 383 6.60 -13.49 29.31
CA ASN A 383 6.40 -12.49 28.24
C ASN A 383 6.01 -11.11 28.78
N LYS A 384 6.06 -10.89 30.10
CA LYS A 384 5.75 -9.60 30.71
C LYS A 384 6.61 -8.47 30.15
N PRO A 385 6.08 -7.22 30.07
CA PRO A 385 6.87 -6.06 29.69
C PRO A 385 7.97 -5.74 30.71
N ASP A 386 9.00 -5.05 30.28
CA ASP A 386 10.11 -4.56 31.12
C ASP A 386 9.70 -3.31 31.94
N ALA A 387 8.73 -2.56 31.42
CA ALA A 387 8.18 -1.38 32.09
C ALA A 387 6.71 -1.15 31.73
N PRO A 388 5.93 -0.49 32.60
CA PRO A 388 4.60 -0.03 32.23
C PRO A 388 4.66 1.10 31.21
N VAL A 389 3.57 1.31 30.46
CA VAL A 389 3.43 2.50 29.62
C VAL A 389 3.17 3.75 30.46
N PRO A 390 3.50 4.96 29.95
CA PRO A 390 3.08 6.21 30.56
C PRO A 390 1.55 6.30 30.72
N ALA A 391 1.08 7.09 31.69
CA ALA A 391 -0.36 7.21 31.97
C ALA A 391 -1.19 7.69 30.76
N ALA A 392 -0.61 8.51 29.88
CA ALA A 392 -1.28 8.93 28.65
C ALA A 392 -1.48 7.77 27.67
N ASP A 393 -0.53 6.83 27.62
CA ASP A 393 -0.57 5.65 26.75
C ASP A 393 -1.52 4.57 27.31
N ALA A 394 -1.79 4.60 28.61
CA ALA A 394 -2.77 3.73 29.26
C ALA A 394 -4.23 4.23 29.09
N ALA A 395 -4.44 5.29 28.33
CA ALA A 395 -5.78 5.78 28.03
C ALA A 395 -6.61 4.69 27.32
N ALA A 396 -7.93 4.79 27.44
CA ALA A 396 -8.84 3.87 26.76
C ALA A 396 -8.53 3.81 25.25
N PRO A 397 -8.74 2.66 24.60
CA PRO A 397 -8.54 2.53 23.16
C PRO A 397 -9.18 3.67 22.37
N GLY A 398 -8.46 4.23 21.42
CA GLY A 398 -8.87 5.38 20.61
C GLY A 398 -8.60 6.75 21.24
N LEU A 399 -8.24 6.81 22.52
CA LEU A 399 -7.93 8.09 23.20
C LEU A 399 -6.43 8.37 23.33
N ALA A 400 -5.56 7.36 23.28
CA ALA A 400 -4.13 7.56 23.24
C ALA A 400 -3.71 8.01 21.82
N MET A 401 -3.35 9.28 21.70
CA MET A 401 -2.94 9.87 20.42
C MET A 401 -1.44 10.13 20.44
N PRO A 402 -0.62 9.41 19.64
CA PRO A 402 0.78 9.73 19.53
C PRO A 402 0.97 11.13 18.94
N ALA A 403 1.84 11.93 19.53
CA ALA A 403 2.17 13.26 19.04
C ALA A 403 2.65 13.20 17.59
N PHE A 404 2.27 14.16 16.78
CA PHE A 404 2.81 14.32 15.44
C PHE A 404 4.21 14.91 15.53
N LEU A 405 5.22 14.23 14.98
CA LEU A 405 6.60 14.72 14.92
C LEU A 405 6.83 15.74 13.82
N THR A 406 5.97 15.75 12.81
CA THR A 406 5.96 16.76 11.74
C THR A 406 4.89 17.80 12.01
N THR A 407 5.13 19.01 11.51
CA THR A 407 4.11 20.05 11.47
C THR A 407 3.04 19.73 10.43
N HIS A 408 1.88 20.35 10.56
CA HIS A 408 0.81 20.28 9.57
C HIS A 408 1.32 20.73 8.19
N PRO A 409 1.16 19.95 7.12
CA PRO A 409 1.84 20.15 5.83
C PRO A 409 1.46 21.45 5.13
N VAL A 410 0.29 22.02 5.44
CA VAL A 410 -0.17 23.28 4.83
C VAL A 410 0.10 24.49 5.73
N THR A 411 -0.21 24.38 7.02
CA THR A 411 -0.12 25.54 7.93
C THR A 411 1.25 25.70 8.58
N GLY A 412 2.10 24.67 8.53
CA GLY A 412 3.40 24.65 9.22
C GLY A 412 3.32 24.64 10.76
N LYS A 413 2.11 24.55 11.32
CA LYS A 413 1.89 24.56 12.78
C LYS A 413 1.96 23.15 13.36
N ALA A 414 2.27 23.04 14.65
CA ALA A 414 2.15 21.79 15.38
C ALA A 414 0.69 21.35 15.46
N VAL A 415 0.43 20.06 15.17
CA VAL A 415 -0.90 19.46 15.29
C VAL A 415 -1.20 19.19 16.75
N LYS A 416 -2.37 19.60 17.22
CA LYS A 416 -2.80 19.48 18.61
C LYS A 416 -3.95 18.48 18.75
N ALA A 417 -4.00 17.80 19.88
CA ALA A 417 -5.15 16.97 20.22
C ALA A 417 -6.40 17.82 20.47
N ALA A 418 -7.56 17.21 20.22
CA ALA A 418 -8.86 17.77 20.52
C ALA A 418 -9.76 16.69 21.18
N GLY A 419 -10.84 17.14 21.81
CA GLY A 419 -11.77 16.25 22.51
C GLY A 419 -11.13 15.60 23.75
N SER A 420 -11.36 14.31 23.92
CA SER A 420 -10.85 13.51 25.05
C SER A 420 -9.48 12.86 24.80
N ALA A 421 -8.86 13.10 23.64
CA ALA A 421 -7.57 12.51 23.29
C ALA A 421 -6.48 12.89 24.30
N LYS A 422 -5.68 11.89 24.69
CA LYS A 422 -4.50 12.04 25.55
C LYS A 422 -3.27 11.98 24.66
N VAL A 423 -2.55 13.09 24.57
CA VAL A 423 -1.32 13.14 23.77
C VAL A 423 -0.24 12.32 24.46
N VAL A 424 0.26 11.36 23.73
CA VAL A 424 1.42 10.58 24.11
C VAL A 424 2.63 11.25 23.49
N ALA A 425 3.56 11.70 24.33
CA ALA A 425 4.77 12.37 23.87
C ALA A 425 5.57 11.44 22.95
N ALA A 426 6.01 11.98 21.82
CA ALA A 426 6.96 11.28 20.97
C ALA A 426 8.36 11.37 21.58
N THR A 427 9.15 10.33 21.40
CA THR A 427 10.57 10.41 21.67
C THR A 427 11.20 11.40 20.69
N ALA A 428 11.85 12.44 21.22
CA ALA A 428 12.50 13.44 20.38
C ALA A 428 13.50 12.77 19.46
N LEU A 429 13.48 13.14 18.18
CA LEU A 429 14.57 12.77 17.28
C LEU A 429 15.83 13.48 17.78
N THR A 430 16.80 12.70 18.16
CA THR A 430 18.12 13.20 18.49
C THR A 430 18.97 12.96 17.26
N ASP A 431 19.59 13.97 16.70
CA ASP A 431 20.64 13.80 15.70
C ASP A 431 21.99 13.62 16.44
N PRO A 432 22.26 12.43 17.01
CA PRO A 432 23.43 12.25 17.86
C PRO A 432 24.73 12.11 17.07
N ILE A 433 24.62 11.89 15.76
CA ILE A 433 25.78 11.67 14.90
C ILE A 433 25.77 12.77 13.85
N ALA A 434 26.77 13.64 13.92
CA ALA A 434 26.99 14.61 12.84
C ALA A 434 27.03 13.85 11.51
N PRO A 435 26.25 14.28 10.50
CA PRO A 435 26.27 13.62 9.21
C PRO A 435 27.71 13.59 8.72
N GLY A 436 28.19 12.40 8.37
CA GLY A 436 29.48 12.27 7.71
C GLY A 436 29.51 13.25 6.56
N SER A 437 30.64 13.90 6.30
CA SER A 437 30.77 14.85 5.19
C SER A 437 30.38 14.13 3.90
N ALA A 438 29.19 14.44 3.37
CA ALA A 438 28.71 13.87 2.12
C ALA A 438 29.76 14.21 1.03
N LYS A 439 30.37 13.17 0.45
CA LYS A 439 31.27 13.38 -0.69
C LYS A 439 30.44 13.77 -1.89
N PRO A 440 30.80 14.84 -2.61
CA PRO A 440 30.10 15.20 -3.84
C PRO A 440 30.13 14.04 -4.83
N VAL A 441 29.01 13.76 -5.47
CA VAL A 441 28.91 12.80 -6.57
C VAL A 441 28.84 13.55 -7.90
N ALA A 442 29.18 12.86 -8.99
CA ALA A 442 28.97 13.43 -10.32
C ALA A 442 27.48 13.67 -10.60
N LEU A 443 27.16 14.65 -11.41
CA LEU A 443 25.79 15.00 -11.78
C LEU A 443 25.00 13.79 -12.34
N VAL A 444 25.66 12.98 -13.16
CA VAL A 444 25.06 11.75 -13.72
C VAL A 444 24.65 10.76 -12.63
N GLU A 445 25.43 10.65 -11.56
CA GLU A 445 25.09 9.79 -10.42
C GLU A 445 23.93 10.37 -9.60
N ALA A 446 23.88 11.68 -9.39
CA ALA A 446 22.76 12.32 -8.73
C ALA A 446 21.45 12.10 -9.52
N ARG A 447 21.48 12.22 -10.85
CA ARG A 447 20.33 11.88 -11.72
C ARG A 447 19.93 10.42 -11.64
N ARG A 448 20.88 9.50 -11.62
CA ARG A 448 20.62 8.06 -11.48
C ARG A 448 19.91 7.76 -10.15
N ARG A 449 20.39 8.35 -9.05
CA ARG A 449 19.75 8.21 -7.73
C ARG A 449 18.34 8.79 -7.70
N LEU A 450 18.12 9.94 -8.34
CA LEU A 450 16.81 10.54 -8.47
C LEU A 450 15.85 9.63 -9.26
N ALA A 451 16.34 9.07 -10.39
CA ALA A 451 15.55 8.16 -11.21
C ALA A 451 15.06 6.93 -10.42
N ARG A 452 15.88 6.42 -9.48
CA ARG A 452 15.46 5.30 -8.60
C ARG A 452 14.29 5.70 -7.69
N SER A 453 14.31 6.89 -7.10
CA SER A 453 13.19 7.37 -6.29
C SER A 453 11.94 7.67 -7.12
N ALA A 454 12.10 8.22 -8.32
CA ALA A 454 10.99 8.41 -9.25
C ALA A 454 10.41 7.07 -9.73
N ALA A 455 11.25 6.03 -9.87
CA ALA A 455 10.84 4.68 -10.20
C ALA A 455 9.94 4.07 -9.11
N TYR A 456 10.24 4.28 -7.83
CA TYR A 456 9.38 3.85 -6.72
C TYR A 456 7.94 4.39 -6.90
N ASP A 457 7.81 5.68 -7.19
CA ASP A 457 6.50 6.31 -7.42
C ASP A 457 5.82 5.80 -8.70
N GLY A 458 6.57 5.56 -9.77
CA GLY A 458 6.06 5.00 -11.03
C GLY A 458 5.51 3.58 -10.88
N VAL A 459 6.24 2.74 -10.15
CA VAL A 459 5.84 1.35 -9.86
C VAL A 459 4.57 1.31 -9.01
N THR A 460 4.50 2.11 -7.95
CA THR A 460 3.29 2.16 -7.11
C THR A 460 2.07 2.68 -7.89
N ASN A 461 2.25 3.67 -8.78
CA ASN A 461 1.19 4.18 -9.63
C ASN A 461 0.64 3.12 -10.59
N ILE A 462 1.51 2.43 -11.34
CA ILE A 462 1.05 1.45 -12.33
C ILE A 462 0.38 0.25 -11.67
N SER A 463 0.86 -0.16 -10.48
CA SER A 463 0.24 -1.22 -9.69
C SER A 463 -1.18 -0.85 -9.26
N ALA A 464 -1.37 0.36 -8.71
CA ALA A 464 -2.69 0.84 -8.33
C ALA A 464 -3.62 0.98 -9.56
N ALA A 465 -3.12 1.50 -10.68
CA ALA A 465 -3.88 1.64 -11.92
C ALA A 465 -4.38 0.28 -12.45
N TYR A 466 -3.54 -0.77 -12.37
CA TYR A 466 -3.95 -2.12 -12.68
C TYR A 466 -5.17 -2.53 -11.84
N GLY A 467 -5.12 -2.34 -10.52
CA GLY A 467 -6.24 -2.64 -9.61
C GLY A 467 -7.53 -1.93 -10.04
N TYR A 468 -7.47 -0.62 -10.27
CA TYR A 468 -8.64 0.15 -10.72
C TYR A 468 -9.26 -0.36 -12.01
N TYR A 469 -8.44 -0.69 -13.00
CA TYR A 469 -8.96 -1.22 -14.26
C TYR A 469 -9.60 -2.62 -14.10
N VAL A 470 -9.04 -3.47 -13.22
CA VAL A 470 -9.64 -4.77 -12.90
C VAL A 470 -10.98 -4.58 -12.19
N ASP A 471 -11.04 -3.69 -11.20
CA ASP A 471 -12.23 -3.37 -10.41
C ASP A 471 -13.37 -2.89 -11.30
N ASP A 472 -13.05 -2.06 -12.27
CA ASP A 472 -14.02 -1.53 -13.23
C ASP A 472 -14.25 -2.45 -14.45
N SER A 473 -13.75 -3.71 -14.39
CA SER A 473 -13.88 -4.70 -15.47
C SER A 473 -13.38 -4.19 -16.84
N ASN A 474 -12.46 -3.22 -16.83
CA ASN A 474 -11.85 -2.65 -18.03
C ASN A 474 -10.67 -3.51 -18.47
N ASN A 475 -10.96 -4.52 -19.29
CA ASN A 475 -9.98 -5.52 -19.68
C ASN A 475 -8.86 -4.97 -20.61
N ALA A 476 -9.18 -4.03 -21.48
CA ALA A 476 -8.16 -3.35 -22.27
C ALA A 476 -7.30 -2.43 -21.39
N GLY A 477 -7.91 -1.76 -20.40
CA GLY A 477 -7.21 -0.91 -19.44
C GLY A 477 -6.13 -1.68 -18.70
N TRP A 478 -6.50 -2.74 -17.97
CA TRP A 478 -5.50 -3.47 -17.19
C TRP A 478 -4.47 -4.19 -18.06
N ALA A 479 -4.87 -4.76 -19.21
CA ALA A 479 -3.90 -5.40 -20.11
C ALA A 479 -2.87 -4.40 -20.65
N ASN A 480 -3.27 -3.16 -20.90
CA ASN A 480 -2.36 -2.10 -21.32
C ASN A 480 -1.47 -1.54 -20.18
N THR A 481 -1.70 -1.90 -18.92
CA THR A 481 -0.70 -1.64 -17.86
C THR A 481 0.51 -2.58 -17.95
N MET A 482 0.38 -3.69 -18.69
CA MET A 482 1.46 -4.63 -18.89
C MET A 482 2.46 -4.13 -19.94
N ALA A 483 3.72 -4.52 -19.80
CA ALA A 483 4.73 -4.34 -20.84
C ALA A 483 4.34 -5.11 -22.12
N SER A 484 4.90 -4.74 -23.25
CA SER A 484 4.56 -5.35 -24.55
C SER A 484 4.75 -6.87 -24.55
N LYS A 485 5.82 -7.35 -23.92
CA LYS A 485 6.12 -8.78 -23.71
C LYS A 485 5.78 -9.25 -22.28
N GLY A 486 5.06 -8.43 -21.51
CA GLY A 486 4.69 -8.75 -20.14
C GLY A 486 3.79 -9.98 -20.05
N PHE A 487 3.78 -10.63 -18.92
CA PHE A 487 2.97 -11.82 -18.70
C PHE A 487 2.26 -11.76 -17.35
N LYS A 488 1.07 -12.34 -17.34
CA LYS A 488 0.22 -12.42 -16.16
C LYS A 488 -0.08 -13.86 -15.82
N GLU A 489 0.13 -14.22 -14.58
CA GLU A 489 -0.40 -15.45 -14.03
C GLU A 489 -1.92 -15.36 -13.87
N THR A 490 -2.62 -16.32 -14.43
CA THR A 490 -4.00 -16.60 -14.02
C THR A 490 -3.88 -17.58 -12.85
N PRO A 491 -4.32 -17.20 -11.65
CA PRO A 491 -4.19 -18.05 -10.47
C PRO A 491 -4.68 -19.48 -10.76
N PHE A 492 -3.90 -20.47 -10.33
CA PHE A 492 -4.19 -21.91 -10.44
C PHE A 492 -4.16 -22.50 -11.86
N GLN A 493 -3.88 -21.72 -12.91
CA GLN A 493 -3.91 -22.18 -14.30
C GLN A 493 -2.55 -22.08 -14.99
N GLY A 494 -1.95 -20.90 -15.01
CA GLY A 494 -0.71 -20.64 -15.72
C GLY A 494 -0.63 -19.21 -16.25
N TYR A 495 0.23 -18.99 -17.24
CA TYR A 495 0.57 -17.68 -17.76
C TYR A 495 -0.04 -17.39 -19.11
N HIS A 496 -0.54 -16.17 -19.26
CA HIS A 496 -0.78 -15.52 -20.54
C HIS A 496 0.40 -14.61 -20.85
N ILE A 497 0.96 -14.74 -22.06
CA ILE A 497 2.22 -14.12 -22.44
C ILE A 497 1.99 -13.05 -23.51
N GLY A 498 2.43 -11.81 -23.22
CA GLY A 498 2.31 -10.68 -24.13
C GLY A 498 0.98 -9.94 -24.02
N ARG A 499 1.07 -8.61 -24.15
CA ARG A 499 -0.08 -7.69 -23.99
C ARG A 499 -1.25 -8.04 -24.90
N ASP A 500 -0.99 -8.31 -26.17
CA ASP A 500 -2.04 -8.63 -27.14
C ASP A 500 -2.79 -9.92 -26.78
N ARG A 501 -2.05 -10.91 -26.28
CA ARG A 501 -2.62 -12.16 -25.83
C ARG A 501 -3.49 -11.96 -24.58
N LEU A 502 -3.04 -11.12 -23.64
CA LEU A 502 -3.80 -10.75 -22.45
C LEU A 502 -5.11 -10.03 -22.80
N ILE A 503 -5.06 -9.13 -23.78
CA ILE A 503 -6.25 -8.49 -24.32
C ILE A 503 -7.19 -9.55 -24.93
N ALA A 504 -6.67 -10.43 -25.77
CA ALA A 504 -7.46 -11.47 -26.45
C ALA A 504 -8.09 -12.47 -25.45
N ALA A 505 -7.39 -12.82 -24.38
CA ALA A 505 -7.88 -13.76 -23.35
C ALA A 505 -9.10 -13.24 -22.57
N ARG A 506 -9.37 -11.93 -22.58
CA ARG A 506 -10.43 -11.28 -21.80
C ARG A 506 -11.49 -10.55 -22.62
N VAL A 507 -11.52 -10.75 -23.92
CA VAL A 507 -12.23 -9.93 -24.95
C VAL A 507 -13.75 -9.88 -24.84
N THR A 508 -14.40 -10.48 -23.87
CA THR A 508 -15.86 -10.32 -23.76
C THR A 508 -16.30 -8.89 -23.42
N ARG A 509 -15.42 -8.05 -22.86
CA ARG A 509 -15.70 -6.63 -22.54
C ARG A 509 -14.40 -5.81 -22.59
N PRO A 510 -14.00 -5.29 -23.74
CA PRO A 510 -12.71 -4.59 -23.86
C PRO A 510 -12.63 -3.30 -23.05
N THR A 511 -13.72 -2.55 -22.89
CA THR A 511 -13.72 -1.21 -22.26
C THR A 511 -14.37 -1.17 -20.87
N GLY A 512 -14.91 -2.29 -20.39
CA GLY A 512 -15.69 -2.33 -19.16
C GLY A 512 -17.11 -1.78 -19.32
N PRO A 513 -17.99 -2.04 -18.35
CA PRO A 513 -19.32 -1.50 -18.30
C PRO A 513 -19.31 -0.08 -17.71
N GLU A 514 -20.34 0.72 -18.03
CA GLU A 514 -20.56 2.02 -17.38
C GLU A 514 -21.00 1.87 -15.91
N LYS A 515 -21.64 0.77 -15.58
CA LYS A 515 -22.14 0.42 -14.24
C LYS A 515 -21.93 -1.05 -13.95
N GLN A 516 -21.75 -1.37 -12.68
CA GLN A 516 -21.50 -2.72 -12.20
C GLN A 516 -22.50 -3.15 -11.12
N ALA A 517 -22.95 -4.39 -11.18
CA ALA A 517 -23.84 -4.97 -10.18
C ALA A 517 -23.15 -5.18 -8.81
N GLY A 518 -21.85 -5.30 -8.81
CA GLY A 518 -20.99 -5.41 -7.64
C GLY A 518 -19.55 -5.31 -8.05
N ILE A 519 -18.70 -4.97 -7.11
CA ILE A 519 -17.26 -4.78 -7.31
C ILE A 519 -16.49 -5.70 -6.35
N SER A 520 -15.44 -6.34 -6.85
CA SER A 520 -14.40 -6.99 -6.05
C SER A 520 -13.14 -6.17 -6.21
N TYR A 521 -12.81 -5.38 -5.19
CA TYR A 521 -11.72 -4.42 -5.27
C TYR A 521 -10.35 -5.09 -5.22
N HIS A 522 -9.38 -4.54 -5.94
CA HIS A 522 -8.00 -5.00 -5.95
C HIS A 522 -7.08 -3.87 -5.45
N TRP A 523 -7.07 -3.68 -4.14
CA TRP A 523 -6.15 -2.73 -3.54
C TRP A 523 -4.76 -3.35 -3.44
N LEU A 524 -3.78 -2.72 -4.02
CA LEU A 524 -2.38 -3.11 -3.89
C LEU A 524 -1.73 -2.22 -2.83
N LEU A 525 -1.58 -2.77 -1.63
CA LEU A 525 -1.21 -2.04 -0.41
C LEU A 525 0.19 -2.41 0.07
N GLN A 526 0.72 -1.57 0.98
CA GLN A 526 1.99 -1.83 1.67
C GLN A 526 3.13 -2.16 0.70
N PRO A 527 3.43 -1.24 -0.23
CA PRO A 527 4.42 -1.48 -1.27
C PRO A 527 5.81 -1.71 -0.68
N MET A 528 6.45 -2.80 -1.10
CA MET A 528 7.88 -3.01 -0.98
C MET A 528 8.47 -3.06 -2.38
N VAL A 529 9.12 -1.97 -2.78
CA VAL A 529 9.63 -1.79 -4.15
C VAL A 529 11.15 -1.72 -4.12
N LEU A 530 11.79 -2.67 -4.80
CA LEU A 530 13.22 -2.71 -4.99
C LEU A 530 13.54 -2.34 -6.43
N VAL A 531 14.25 -1.24 -6.61
CA VAL A 531 14.60 -0.70 -7.93
C VAL A 531 16.04 -1.07 -8.28
N SER A 532 16.27 -1.49 -9.53
CA SER A 532 17.61 -1.76 -10.05
C SER A 532 18.51 -0.53 -10.00
N ASP A 533 19.83 -0.76 -10.04
CA ASP A 533 20.79 0.33 -9.95
C ASP A 533 20.71 1.32 -11.11
N ASP A 534 20.28 0.87 -12.28
CA ASP A 534 20.09 1.71 -13.46
C ASP A 534 18.73 2.47 -13.46
N GLY A 535 17.86 2.18 -12.49
CA GLY A 535 16.54 2.82 -12.36
C GLY A 535 15.52 2.42 -13.42
N ARG A 536 15.72 1.32 -14.15
CA ARG A 536 14.89 0.94 -15.31
C ARG A 536 14.05 -0.31 -15.09
N SER A 537 14.29 -1.04 -14.05
CA SER A 537 13.50 -2.20 -13.65
C SER A 537 13.30 -2.24 -12.14
N ALA A 538 12.26 -2.94 -11.70
CA ALA A 538 11.95 -3.09 -10.28
C ALA A 538 11.26 -4.43 -10.01
N THR A 539 11.35 -4.88 -8.76
CA THR A 539 10.44 -5.85 -8.19
C THR A 539 9.53 -5.16 -7.19
N GLY A 540 8.27 -5.57 -7.12
CA GLY A 540 7.31 -5.06 -6.15
C GLY A 540 6.59 -6.20 -5.44
N ARG A 541 6.41 -6.03 -4.14
CA ARG A 541 5.56 -6.87 -3.32
C ARG A 541 4.44 -6.00 -2.77
N PHE A 542 3.20 -6.47 -2.89
CA PHE A 542 2.02 -5.75 -2.43
C PHE A 542 1.07 -6.73 -1.75
N LYS A 543 0.40 -6.29 -0.71
CA LYS A 543 -0.76 -7.00 -0.19
C LYS A 543 -1.96 -6.72 -1.08
N LEU A 544 -2.68 -7.77 -1.40
CA LEU A 544 -4.01 -7.66 -1.97
C LEU A 544 -5.03 -7.51 -0.84
N PHE A 545 -5.82 -6.46 -0.88
CA PHE A 545 -7.01 -6.31 -0.07
C PHE A 545 -8.23 -6.16 -0.97
N GLN A 546 -9.22 -7.03 -0.78
CA GLN A 546 -10.40 -7.11 -1.63
C GLN A 546 -11.67 -7.00 -0.79
N PRO A 547 -12.11 -5.81 -0.38
CA PRO A 547 -13.49 -5.62 0.02
C PRO A 547 -14.39 -5.89 -1.19
N ARG A 548 -15.55 -6.46 -0.96
CA ARG A 548 -16.49 -6.83 -2.00
C ARG A 548 -17.86 -6.27 -1.69
N THR A 549 -18.60 -5.93 -2.73
CA THR A 549 -19.96 -5.39 -2.59
C THR A 549 -20.90 -5.90 -3.68
N GLY A 550 -22.17 -5.76 -3.46
CA GLY A 550 -23.25 -6.11 -4.37
C GLY A 550 -24.55 -5.41 -4.00
N LYS A 551 -25.63 -5.68 -4.74
CA LYS A 551 -26.94 -5.09 -4.47
C LYS A 551 -27.61 -5.62 -3.20
N THR A 552 -27.16 -6.77 -2.74
CA THR A 552 -27.68 -7.42 -1.53
C THR A 552 -26.54 -7.96 -0.70
N VAL A 553 -26.75 -8.14 0.58
CA VAL A 553 -25.88 -8.95 1.41
C VAL A 553 -26.12 -10.41 1.02
N GLY A 554 -25.18 -10.98 0.29
CA GLY A 554 -25.34 -12.28 -0.34
C GLY A 554 -25.24 -13.45 0.62
N LYS A 555 -25.22 -14.66 0.05
CA LYS A 555 -24.98 -15.93 0.74
C LYS A 555 -23.52 -16.34 0.59
N ALA A 556 -23.08 -17.29 1.41
CA ALA A 556 -21.79 -17.92 1.25
C ALA A 556 -21.54 -18.38 -0.20
N GLY A 557 -20.38 -18.04 -0.76
CA GLY A 557 -20.02 -18.31 -2.15
C GLY A 557 -20.56 -17.32 -3.19
N ASP A 558 -21.34 -16.31 -2.78
CA ASP A 558 -21.77 -15.24 -3.68
C ASP A 558 -20.64 -14.25 -3.92
N PHE A 559 -20.17 -14.15 -5.16
CA PHE A 559 -19.10 -13.25 -5.54
C PHE A 559 -19.48 -11.76 -5.51
N ASN A 560 -20.76 -11.43 -5.49
CA ASN A 560 -21.28 -10.07 -5.44
C ASN A 560 -21.98 -9.79 -4.10
N ALA A 561 -21.29 -10.12 -3.01
CA ALA A 561 -21.78 -9.96 -1.65
C ALA A 561 -20.71 -9.28 -0.78
N ALA A 562 -21.16 -8.67 0.32
CA ALA A 562 -20.27 -8.14 1.34
C ALA A 562 -19.33 -9.24 1.85
N ALA A 563 -18.04 -9.07 1.66
CA ALA A 563 -17.00 -9.99 2.09
C ALA A 563 -15.63 -9.31 2.05
N PHE A 564 -14.62 -9.97 2.60
CA PHE A 564 -13.23 -9.55 2.48
C PHE A 564 -12.37 -10.71 2.00
N TRP A 565 -11.48 -10.41 1.08
CA TRP A 565 -10.46 -11.32 0.60
C TRP A 565 -9.11 -10.65 0.72
N GLY A 566 -8.06 -11.44 0.70
CA GLY A 566 -6.69 -10.96 0.69
C GLY A 566 -5.76 -11.91 -0.05
N GLY A 567 -4.54 -11.49 -0.22
CA GLY A 567 -3.49 -12.24 -0.89
C GLY A 567 -2.23 -11.41 -1.03
N MET A 568 -1.33 -11.88 -1.88
CA MET A 568 -0.04 -11.25 -2.09
C MET A 568 0.31 -11.20 -3.57
N TYR A 569 0.71 -10.01 -4.03
CA TYR A 569 1.29 -9.81 -5.34
C TYR A 569 2.82 -9.83 -5.25
N HIS A 570 3.44 -10.53 -6.21
CA HIS A 570 4.87 -10.53 -6.48
C HIS A 570 5.07 -10.14 -7.93
N ASP A 571 5.33 -8.87 -8.16
CA ASP A 571 5.32 -8.32 -9.49
C ASP A 571 6.71 -7.83 -9.89
N ARG A 572 6.94 -7.77 -11.20
CA ARG A 572 8.13 -7.15 -11.79
C ARG A 572 7.73 -6.07 -12.75
N TYR A 573 8.58 -5.10 -12.88
CA TYR A 573 8.31 -3.88 -13.60
C TYR A 573 9.48 -3.47 -14.47
N VAL A 574 9.18 -2.87 -15.61
CA VAL A 574 10.17 -2.29 -16.51
C VAL A 574 9.75 -0.90 -16.95
N LEU A 575 10.71 -0.06 -17.22
CA LEU A 575 10.50 1.24 -17.86
C LEU A 575 10.53 1.04 -19.38
N GLU A 576 9.34 0.96 -20.02
CA GLU A 576 9.13 0.80 -21.44
C GLU A 576 8.62 2.10 -22.04
N ASP A 577 9.34 2.67 -23.01
CA ASP A 577 8.97 3.91 -23.72
C ASP A 577 8.64 5.10 -22.78
N GLY A 578 9.41 5.23 -21.70
CA GLY A 578 9.24 6.31 -20.71
C GLY A 578 8.09 6.13 -19.73
N SER A 579 7.39 5.00 -19.78
CA SER A 579 6.30 4.64 -18.84
C SER A 579 6.63 3.37 -18.07
N TRP A 580 6.38 3.36 -16.77
CA TRP A 580 6.46 2.14 -16.00
C TRP A 580 5.35 1.17 -16.42
N ARG A 581 5.73 -0.09 -16.61
CA ARG A 581 4.84 -1.18 -17.03
C ARG A 581 5.08 -2.40 -16.16
N ILE A 582 4.04 -3.21 -15.99
CA ILE A 582 4.13 -4.49 -15.30
C ILE A 582 4.73 -5.51 -16.28
N TRP A 583 5.89 -6.05 -15.96
CA TRP A 583 6.54 -7.11 -16.75
C TRP A 583 5.98 -8.47 -16.38
N GLU A 584 5.89 -8.78 -15.09
CA GLU A 584 5.26 -9.98 -14.57
C GLU A 584 4.27 -9.60 -13.47
N LEU A 585 3.06 -10.10 -13.55
CA LEU A 585 2.08 -10.01 -12.50
C LEU A 585 1.74 -11.41 -12.01
N THR A 586 2.00 -11.64 -10.73
CA THR A 586 1.79 -12.90 -10.05
C THR A 586 1.01 -12.67 -8.77
N LEU A 587 -0.12 -13.36 -8.61
CA LEU A 587 -0.90 -13.37 -7.38
C LEU A 587 -0.67 -14.67 -6.64
N ASP A 588 0.11 -14.59 -5.58
CA ASP A 588 0.37 -15.71 -4.67
C ASP A 588 -0.43 -15.55 -3.38
N GLU A 589 -0.57 -16.65 -2.64
CA GLU A 589 -1.11 -16.67 -1.29
C GLU A 589 -2.49 -16.05 -1.13
N PRO A 590 -3.44 -16.24 -2.08
CA PRO A 590 -4.77 -15.74 -1.84
C PRO A 590 -5.37 -16.47 -0.64
N PHE A 591 -5.90 -15.73 0.31
CA PHE A 591 -6.87 -16.29 1.20
C PHE A 591 -8.25 -15.80 0.76
N ILE A 592 -9.11 -16.74 0.47
CA ILE A 592 -10.45 -16.46 -0.03
C ILE A 592 -11.43 -16.99 0.98
N THR A 593 -12.21 -16.11 1.57
CA THR A 593 -13.28 -16.49 2.47
C THR A 593 -14.56 -16.62 1.67
N PRO A 594 -15.09 -17.83 1.47
CA PRO A 594 -16.27 -18.04 0.65
C PRO A 594 -17.59 -17.69 1.38
N VAL A 595 -17.48 -17.23 2.62
CA VAL A 595 -18.61 -16.93 3.49
C VAL A 595 -19.05 -15.47 3.33
N ALA A 596 -20.35 -15.23 3.36
CA ALA A 596 -20.90 -13.89 3.38
C ALA A 596 -20.70 -13.23 4.75
N TRP A 597 -20.84 -11.92 4.81
CA TRP A 597 -20.64 -11.13 6.03
C TRP A 597 -21.32 -11.68 7.27
N LYS A 598 -22.58 -12.07 7.16
CA LYS A 598 -23.38 -12.63 8.27
C LYS A 598 -22.82 -13.90 8.88
N ASP A 599 -22.09 -14.66 8.11
CA ASP A 599 -21.55 -15.95 8.53
C ASP A 599 -20.18 -15.81 9.22
N GLY A 600 -19.68 -14.59 9.35
CA GLY A 600 -18.42 -14.30 10.02
C GLY A 600 -17.23 -14.65 9.14
N VAL A 601 -16.93 -13.80 8.18
CA VAL A 601 -15.97 -13.89 7.07
C VAL A 601 -14.84 -14.91 7.28
N TRP A 602 -13.86 -14.64 8.14
CA TRP A 602 -12.72 -15.55 8.36
C TRP A 602 -12.77 -16.33 9.69
N ALA A 603 -13.76 -16.06 10.52
CA ALA A 603 -13.89 -16.75 11.81
C ALA A 603 -14.58 -18.10 11.71
N LYS A 604 -15.37 -18.33 10.66
CA LYS A 604 -16.18 -19.53 10.47
C LYS A 604 -15.91 -20.29 9.16
N ALA A 605 -14.96 -19.84 8.37
CA ALA A 605 -14.66 -20.53 7.14
C ALA A 605 -14.28 -21.99 7.45
N LYS A 606 -14.94 -22.92 6.80
CA LYS A 606 -14.68 -24.36 6.92
C LYS A 606 -13.89 -24.81 5.71
N ASP A 607 -13.05 -25.80 5.89
CA ASP A 607 -12.49 -26.52 4.76
C ASP A 607 -13.61 -26.96 3.82
N PRO A 608 -13.48 -26.77 2.51
CA PRO A 608 -14.44 -27.29 1.57
C PRO A 608 -14.60 -28.78 1.83
N ALA A 609 -15.86 -29.23 1.96
CA ALA A 609 -16.11 -30.66 2.12
C ALA A 609 -15.36 -31.41 1.00
N PRO A 610 -14.68 -32.53 1.30
CA PRO A 610 -14.01 -33.32 0.29
C PRO A 610 -14.99 -33.55 -0.85
N ARG A 611 -14.64 -33.11 -2.06
CA ARG A 611 -15.48 -33.32 -3.22
C ARG A 611 -15.68 -34.82 -3.34
N ALA A 612 -16.94 -35.28 -3.26
CA ALA A 612 -17.24 -36.67 -3.52
C ALA A 612 -16.57 -37.02 -4.87
N PRO A 613 -15.79 -38.11 -4.93
CA PRO A 613 -15.18 -38.55 -6.18
C PRO A 613 -16.28 -38.54 -7.26
N ALA A 614 -16.00 -37.87 -8.38
CA ALA A 614 -16.95 -37.87 -9.49
C ALA A 614 -17.38 -39.35 -9.73
N PRO A 615 -18.68 -39.65 -9.82
CA PRO A 615 -19.11 -41.03 -10.06
C PRO A 615 -18.37 -41.54 -11.31
N ALA A 616 -17.69 -42.66 -11.19
CA ALA A 616 -17.02 -43.28 -12.31
C ALA A 616 -18.03 -43.37 -13.47
N PRO A 617 -17.64 -42.95 -14.70
CA PRO A 617 -18.57 -43.05 -15.81
C PRO A 617 -19.07 -44.49 -15.89
N ALA A 618 -20.41 -44.63 -15.85
CA ALA A 618 -21.01 -45.97 -15.95
C ALA A 618 -20.54 -46.55 -17.27
N ALA A 619 -19.87 -47.72 -17.18
CA ALA A 619 -19.36 -48.41 -18.35
C ALA A 619 -20.55 -48.68 -19.30
N GLY A 620 -20.56 -48.05 -20.47
CA GLY A 620 -21.53 -48.35 -21.54
C GLY A 620 -22.68 -47.35 -21.76
N ALA A 621 -22.75 -46.23 -21.04
CA ALA A 621 -23.71 -45.19 -21.38
C ALA A 621 -23.11 -44.25 -22.44
N PRO A 622 -23.79 -43.94 -23.59
CA PRO A 622 -23.37 -42.91 -24.47
C PRO A 622 -23.36 -41.60 -23.68
N ALA A 623 -22.28 -40.83 -23.76
CA ALA A 623 -22.13 -39.57 -23.10
C ALA A 623 -23.29 -38.65 -23.48
N ALA A 624 -24.33 -38.58 -22.62
CA ALA A 624 -25.25 -37.51 -22.66
C ALA A 624 -24.46 -36.23 -22.33
N ALA A 625 -24.27 -35.43 -23.36
CA ALA A 625 -23.67 -34.12 -23.20
C ALA A 625 -24.47 -33.39 -22.13
N ALA A 626 -23.91 -33.22 -20.93
CA ALA A 626 -24.37 -32.19 -20.01
C ALA A 626 -24.49 -30.91 -20.84
N PRO A 627 -25.56 -30.10 -20.67
CA PRO A 627 -25.64 -28.85 -21.40
C PRO A 627 -24.36 -28.10 -21.06
N ALA A 628 -23.48 -28.03 -22.04
CA ALA A 628 -22.26 -27.27 -21.96
C ALA A 628 -22.76 -25.86 -21.59
N ARG A 629 -22.50 -25.40 -20.37
CA ARG A 629 -22.34 -23.97 -20.18
C ARG A 629 -21.55 -23.53 -21.41
N PRO A 630 -22.04 -22.57 -22.24
CA PRO A 630 -21.24 -22.11 -23.32
C PRO A 630 -19.92 -21.71 -22.66
N ALA A 631 -18.91 -22.51 -22.88
CA ALA A 631 -17.55 -22.12 -22.59
C ALA A 631 -17.42 -20.81 -23.36
N ALA A 632 -17.45 -19.70 -22.67
CA ALA A 632 -16.83 -18.52 -23.25
C ALA A 632 -15.49 -19.07 -23.72
N ALA A 633 -15.31 -19.07 -25.05
CA ALA A 633 -14.10 -19.58 -25.66
C ALA A 633 -12.95 -18.69 -25.17
N GLY A 634 -12.58 -18.87 -23.90
CA GLY A 634 -11.45 -18.23 -23.28
C GLY A 634 -10.22 -18.80 -23.96
N VAL A 635 -9.42 -17.95 -24.48
CA VAL A 635 -8.10 -18.30 -24.97
C VAL A 635 -7.37 -18.95 -23.78
N GLY A 636 -7.03 -20.23 -23.86
CA GLY A 636 -6.32 -20.96 -22.80
C GLY A 636 -4.98 -20.31 -22.46
N VAL A 637 -4.42 -20.66 -21.31
CA VAL A 637 -3.07 -20.20 -20.92
C VAL A 637 -2.02 -20.66 -21.94
N ASP A 638 -0.99 -19.86 -22.13
CA ASP A 638 0.11 -20.17 -23.05
C ASP A 638 1.08 -21.18 -22.45
N VAL A 639 1.28 -21.11 -21.14
CA VAL A 639 2.09 -22.03 -20.35
C VAL A 639 1.32 -22.40 -19.09
N SER A 640 1.07 -23.69 -18.86
CA SER A 640 0.42 -24.14 -17.64
C SER A 640 1.42 -24.18 -16.49
N LEU A 641 0.93 -23.98 -15.25
CA LEU A 641 1.76 -24.14 -14.06
C LEU A 641 2.30 -25.56 -13.94
N LYS A 642 1.53 -26.57 -14.41
CA LYS A 642 1.96 -27.96 -14.46
C LYS A 642 3.16 -28.16 -15.36
N ASP A 643 3.18 -27.52 -16.56
CA ASP A 643 4.28 -27.64 -17.51
C ASP A 643 5.56 -26.96 -16.99
N LEU A 644 5.43 -25.98 -16.12
CA LEU A 644 6.57 -25.33 -15.46
C LEU A 644 7.17 -26.16 -14.33
N GLY A 645 6.46 -27.19 -13.86
CA GLY A 645 6.91 -28.06 -12.75
C GLY A 645 7.16 -27.33 -11.43
N ARG A 646 6.73 -26.08 -11.33
CA ARG A 646 7.27 -25.07 -10.44
C ARG A 646 6.44 -24.84 -9.20
N ARG A 647 5.14 -25.11 -9.28
CA ARG A 647 4.16 -24.72 -8.26
C ARG A 647 3.24 -25.84 -7.81
N GLU A 648 3.50 -27.07 -8.24
CA GLU A 648 2.77 -28.21 -7.71
C GLU A 648 2.91 -28.33 -6.18
N GLU A 649 4.05 -27.88 -5.66
CA GLU A 649 4.30 -27.81 -4.21
C GLU A 649 3.45 -26.77 -3.48
N HIS A 650 3.01 -25.71 -4.20
CA HIS A 650 2.18 -24.63 -3.64
C HIS A 650 0.69 -24.92 -3.77
N PHE A 651 0.34 -25.77 -4.71
CA PHE A 651 -1.03 -26.20 -4.95
C PHE A 651 -1.13 -27.65 -4.51
N GLN A 652 -1.46 -27.89 -3.23
CA GLN A 652 -1.71 -29.23 -2.77
C GLN A 652 -2.65 -29.95 -3.73
N GLY A 653 -2.12 -30.87 -4.51
CA GLY A 653 -2.89 -31.78 -5.33
C GLY A 653 -2.93 -31.53 -6.81
N GLY A 654 -2.34 -30.49 -7.39
CA GLY A 654 -2.27 -30.29 -8.87
C GLY A 654 -3.62 -30.26 -9.59
N THR A 655 -4.72 -30.00 -8.88
CA THR A 655 -6.09 -30.13 -9.38
C THR A 655 -6.65 -28.84 -9.98
N GLY A 656 -5.93 -27.73 -9.88
CA GLY A 656 -6.44 -26.41 -10.27
C GLY A 656 -7.59 -25.90 -9.37
N GLU A 657 -7.74 -26.48 -8.18
CA GLU A 657 -8.74 -26.03 -7.21
C GLU A 657 -8.31 -24.70 -6.59
N GLN A 658 -9.26 -23.80 -6.50
CA GLN A 658 -9.05 -22.51 -5.83
C GLN A 658 -8.91 -22.74 -4.33
N TRP A 659 -7.80 -22.27 -3.76
CA TRP A 659 -7.59 -22.31 -2.31
C TRP A 659 -8.57 -21.40 -1.61
N GLN A 660 -9.08 -21.87 -0.51
CA GLN A 660 -10.06 -21.15 0.29
C GLN A 660 -9.61 -21.15 1.75
N TRP A 661 -9.94 -20.09 2.46
CA TRP A 661 -9.79 -20.07 3.90
C TRP A 661 -10.48 -21.29 4.53
N PRO A 662 -9.89 -22.02 5.50
CA PRO A 662 -8.72 -21.67 6.31
C PRO A 662 -7.35 -22.08 5.74
N THR A 663 -7.28 -22.57 4.54
CA THR A 663 -6.00 -22.93 3.91
C THR A 663 -5.30 -21.68 3.43
N ILE A 664 -4.05 -21.46 3.86
CA ILE A 664 -3.22 -20.34 3.47
C ILE A 664 -2.05 -20.87 2.65
N LEU A 665 -1.83 -20.25 1.48
CA LEU A 665 -0.72 -20.63 0.62
C LEU A 665 0.63 -20.16 1.18
N ASN A 666 1.70 -20.81 0.69
CA ASN A 666 3.07 -20.49 1.01
C ASN A 666 3.43 -19.06 0.59
N MET A 667 4.29 -18.43 1.36
CA MET A 667 4.81 -17.11 1.06
C MET A 667 6.16 -17.20 0.35
N TRP A 668 6.30 -16.44 -0.75
CA TRP A 668 7.57 -16.26 -1.43
C TRP A 668 8.18 -14.92 -1.08
N PHE A 669 9.48 -14.89 -0.93
CA PHE A 669 10.24 -13.65 -0.79
C PHE A 669 11.19 -13.48 -1.96
N THR A 670 11.14 -12.32 -2.61
CA THR A 670 12.11 -11.90 -3.63
C THR A 670 13.29 -11.16 -3.02
N TYR A 671 13.35 -11.09 -1.69
CA TYR A 671 14.38 -10.39 -0.94
C TYR A 671 14.77 -11.16 0.33
N THR A 672 15.98 -10.93 0.78
CA THR A 672 16.48 -11.39 2.10
C THR A 672 16.14 -10.34 3.15
N ASN A 673 16.26 -10.68 4.44
CA ASN A 673 16.08 -9.72 5.52
C ASN A 673 16.91 -8.44 5.25
N PRO A 674 16.27 -7.26 5.18
CA PRO A 674 16.94 -6.03 4.74
C PRO A 674 18.04 -5.52 5.68
N VAL A 675 18.11 -6.06 6.91
CA VAL A 675 19.12 -5.70 7.91
C VAL A 675 20.26 -6.71 7.97
N THR A 676 19.91 -8.00 8.07
CA THR A 676 20.92 -9.06 8.28
C THR A 676 21.31 -9.80 7.01
N GLY A 677 20.55 -9.66 5.93
CA GLY A 677 20.72 -10.46 4.72
C GLY A 677 20.35 -11.94 4.89
N ARG A 678 19.81 -12.34 6.04
CA ARG A 678 19.38 -13.71 6.30
C ARG A 678 18.22 -14.08 5.37
N LYS A 679 18.21 -15.29 4.88
CA LYS A 679 17.05 -15.84 4.16
C LYS A 679 15.99 -16.23 5.19
N PRO A 680 14.71 -15.93 4.91
CA PRO A 680 13.61 -16.48 5.71
C PRO A 680 13.67 -18.01 5.74
N GLU A 681 13.40 -18.57 6.89
CA GLU A 681 13.45 -20.02 7.12
C GLU A 681 12.11 -20.53 7.64
N PHE A 682 11.81 -21.76 7.28
CA PHE A 682 10.66 -22.52 7.73
C PHE A 682 10.99 -23.26 9.03
N HIS A 683 10.18 -23.08 10.06
CA HIS A 683 10.50 -23.60 11.40
C HIS A 683 9.56 -24.70 11.91
N GLN A 684 8.33 -24.79 11.38
CA GLN A 684 7.34 -25.77 11.83
C GLN A 684 6.76 -26.56 10.65
N PRO A 685 6.52 -27.86 10.79
CA PRO A 685 6.00 -28.70 9.71
C PRO A 685 4.62 -28.27 9.19
N ASP A 686 3.80 -27.71 10.05
CA ASP A 686 2.44 -27.24 9.76
C ASP A 686 2.35 -25.72 9.47
N CYS A 687 3.48 -25.04 9.48
CA CYS A 687 3.57 -23.64 9.17
C CYS A 687 3.39 -23.39 7.66
N VAL A 688 2.85 -22.24 7.32
CA VAL A 688 2.89 -21.74 5.95
C VAL A 688 4.34 -21.51 5.56
N PRO A 689 4.92 -22.26 4.60
CA PRO A 689 6.33 -22.14 4.28
C PRO A 689 6.68 -20.80 3.68
N CYS A 690 7.88 -20.33 3.99
CA CYS A 690 8.46 -19.13 3.46
C CYS A 690 9.72 -19.49 2.68
N ALA A 691 9.85 -18.99 1.47
CA ALA A 691 11.01 -19.24 0.64
C ALA A 691 11.54 -17.95 0.05
N VAL A 692 12.86 -17.86 -0.08
CA VAL A 692 13.52 -16.82 -0.88
C VAL A 692 13.84 -17.42 -2.24
N ARG A 693 13.49 -16.71 -3.28
CA ARG A 693 13.81 -17.05 -4.64
C ARG A 693 14.82 -16.05 -5.18
N PRO A 694 16.13 -16.29 -4.98
CA PRO A 694 17.19 -15.36 -5.39
C PRO A 694 17.20 -15.10 -6.89
N GLU A 695 16.80 -16.08 -7.69
CA GLU A 695 16.67 -15.96 -9.14
C GLU A 695 15.61 -14.95 -9.56
N LEU A 696 14.70 -14.56 -8.66
CA LEU A 696 13.69 -13.54 -8.89
C LEU A 696 14.14 -12.15 -8.42
N ALA A 697 15.25 -12.07 -7.68
CA ALA A 697 15.78 -10.80 -7.22
C ALA A 697 16.35 -10.01 -8.40
N LEU A 698 16.32 -8.67 -8.29
CA LEU A 698 16.98 -7.80 -9.25
C LEU A 698 18.51 -7.93 -9.15
N SER A 699 19.17 -7.97 -10.30
CA SER A 699 20.61 -7.80 -10.35
C SER A 699 21.02 -6.33 -10.14
N ARG A 700 22.32 -6.11 -9.86
CA ARG A 700 22.87 -4.74 -9.82
C ARG A 700 22.79 -4.02 -11.16
N ASN A 701 22.80 -4.76 -12.24
CA ASN A 701 22.85 -4.24 -13.61
C ASN A 701 21.46 -4.10 -14.25
N GLY A 702 20.38 -4.34 -13.49
CA GLY A 702 19.02 -4.23 -13.97
C GLY A 702 18.23 -5.53 -13.79
N TYR A 703 17.09 -5.58 -14.47
CA TYR A 703 16.18 -6.71 -14.43
C TYR A 703 16.83 -8.00 -14.97
N GLN A 704 16.66 -9.08 -14.23
CA GLN A 704 16.99 -10.43 -14.67
C GLN A 704 15.72 -11.27 -14.78
N GLU A 705 15.54 -11.89 -15.92
CA GLU A 705 14.46 -12.85 -16.10
C GLU A 705 14.72 -14.08 -15.22
N PRO A 706 13.67 -14.59 -14.55
CA PRO A 706 13.81 -15.84 -13.83
C PRO A 706 14.12 -16.98 -14.80
N PRO A 707 14.86 -18.00 -14.38
CA PRO A 707 15.19 -19.17 -15.22
C PRO A 707 13.99 -19.86 -15.81
N ASP A 708 12.86 -19.77 -15.13
CA ASP A 708 11.59 -20.37 -15.49
C ASP A 708 10.60 -19.41 -16.14
N ALA A 709 11.04 -18.18 -16.47
CA ALA A 709 10.22 -17.28 -17.27
C ALA A 709 9.86 -17.96 -18.61
N PRO A 710 8.64 -17.78 -19.10
CA PRO A 710 8.25 -18.30 -20.40
C PRO A 710 9.22 -17.86 -21.47
N ALA A 711 9.68 -18.82 -22.31
CA ALA A 711 10.73 -18.57 -23.29
C ALA A 711 10.44 -17.40 -24.24
N ALA A 712 9.15 -17.16 -24.54
CA ALA A 712 8.70 -16.03 -25.36
C ALA A 712 8.95 -14.65 -24.73
N ASN A 713 9.17 -14.60 -23.41
CA ASN A 713 9.38 -13.36 -22.66
C ASN A 713 10.82 -13.18 -22.16
N ARG A 714 11.73 -14.08 -22.51
CA ARG A 714 13.13 -13.88 -22.18
C ARG A 714 13.67 -12.73 -23.01
N SER A 715 14.38 -11.82 -22.36
CA SER A 715 15.07 -10.75 -23.07
C SER A 715 16.07 -11.33 -24.07
N PRO A 716 16.25 -10.70 -25.24
CA PRO A 716 17.19 -11.18 -26.24
C PRO A 716 18.64 -11.14 -25.76
#